data_52e593c7bb11f802652dfaf009ca7031
#
_entry.id   52e593c7bb11f802652dfaf009ca7031
#
_cell.length_a   1.000
_cell.length_b   1.000
_cell.length_c   1.000
_cell.angle_alpha   90.00
_cell.angle_beta   90.00
_cell.angle_gamma   90.00
#
_symmetry.space_group_name_H-M   'P 1'
#
loop_
_entity.id
_entity.type
_entity.pdbx_description
1 polymer ?
#
loop_
_entity_poly.entity_id
_entity_poly.type
_entity_poly.pdbx_seq_one_letter_code
_entity_poly.pdbx_strand_id
1 'polypeptide(L)'
;MTVALVLLAAVALVVVPGAVVCLAAGTRWRDAVAAGPALTLAVVAVGSAVTAAVDLRWGVVSAGVTALAALVCAVVVGIASRVTDRETWRRGEGEDDDDPRRGGPGPGVADLVVVVLAVIPVAHILVATRGLTAIPQGWDAIFHGGATRFIAETGRAGLTDLAPVSQPANPHFFYPDTYHAFASLLVGLPGGSLPEALGAVSAATGVVFVLGVAVLAARLCGGSRLAAVAAAAVAASAWTFPYLALARGPVLPFALGVAVIPGLLLLGEHLAARRARMPAYALLLGAGMAGAWSVHPSVALAAAIPLAAQALAGLVAAPGLRPRLAVLGAFVLAAVPAGAYVGWSVSMVSSGTTESLVGFSWPREVGVARAVAAILDLGPTAVASVGMAVAVIVGLAAAITDPRRRRPLAAPVAALLVYGTLYVLAAAVRGDWVRTFTGFWWDDFYRFASLLVLPSAVLAGAGVRALVPRGSLRRPAARVGVAVAVALALLTASGHAVMSRDLTAWGYADGPAVTADERLVLDALGERYDGGVALNDPFDGTAWVYALHGVPVVFGAPLADDPVAQVGADRMTLYTSVNRYGFDPTVTREMQLRDVRWVIVGTESVGGPGRPGGFIGLHLNPNLRLVEATPGARLYEVLPVPADHQPLPPPPGIPPVTPPGQPPNTDSPVVEAAPPGPGASLDGTA
;
A
#
# COMPACT_ATOMS: atom_id res chain seq x y z
N MET A 1 -3.76 -9.58 -22.80
CA MET A 1 -4.07 -8.12 -22.98
C MET A 1 -2.77 -7.37 -23.23
N THR A 2 -2.71 -6.27 -23.96
CA THR A 2 -1.45 -5.52 -24.09
C THR A 2 -1.15 -4.79 -22.78
N VAL A 3 0.14 -4.65 -22.42
CA VAL A 3 0.59 -3.95 -21.20
C VAL A 3 -0.07 -2.57 -21.06
N ALA A 4 -0.15 -1.81 -22.15
CA ALA A 4 -0.80 -0.50 -22.15
C ALA A 4 -2.29 -0.58 -21.76
N LEU A 5 -3.00 -1.60 -22.21
CA LEU A 5 -4.42 -1.79 -21.91
C LEU A 5 -4.64 -2.15 -20.43
N VAL A 6 -3.77 -2.99 -19.84
CA VAL A 6 -3.80 -3.35 -18.41
C VAL A 6 -3.56 -2.11 -17.54
N LEU A 7 -2.57 -1.30 -17.90
CA LEU A 7 -2.25 -0.05 -17.19
C LEU A 7 -3.41 0.95 -17.27
N LEU A 8 -3.96 1.14 -18.48
CA LEU A 8 -5.11 2.03 -18.66
C LEU A 8 -6.33 1.53 -17.88
N ALA A 9 -6.58 0.22 -17.89
CA ALA A 9 -7.66 -0.38 -17.11
C ALA A 9 -7.46 -0.16 -15.60
N ALA A 10 -6.25 -0.35 -15.07
CA ALA A 10 -5.96 -0.14 -13.65
C ALA A 10 -6.15 1.33 -13.24
N VAL A 11 -5.60 2.28 -14.01
CA VAL A 11 -5.79 3.72 -13.76
C VAL A 11 -7.26 4.11 -13.89
N ALA A 12 -7.95 3.65 -14.93
CA ALA A 12 -9.37 3.94 -15.12
C ALA A 12 -10.21 3.34 -13.97
N LEU A 13 -9.96 2.10 -13.59
CA LEU A 13 -10.71 1.41 -12.55
C LEU A 13 -10.52 2.09 -11.18
N VAL A 14 -9.32 2.58 -10.84
CA VAL A 14 -9.10 3.27 -9.56
C VAL A 14 -9.65 4.69 -9.55
N VAL A 15 -9.65 5.40 -10.69
CA VAL A 15 -10.03 6.82 -10.74
C VAL A 15 -11.50 7.02 -11.09
N VAL A 16 -11.99 6.34 -12.15
CA VAL A 16 -13.25 6.71 -12.81
C VAL A 16 -14.48 6.46 -11.92
N PRO A 17 -14.68 5.30 -11.26
CA PRO A 17 -15.90 5.06 -10.50
C PRO A 17 -16.11 6.12 -9.41
N GLY A 18 -15.10 6.38 -8.59
CA GLY A 18 -15.18 7.38 -7.54
C GLY A 18 -15.20 8.81 -8.06
N ALA A 19 -14.53 9.13 -9.18
CA ALA A 19 -14.61 10.45 -9.81
C ALA A 19 -16.03 10.74 -10.31
N VAL A 20 -16.71 9.77 -10.90
CA VAL A 20 -18.12 9.87 -11.33
C VAL A 20 -19.03 10.11 -10.10
N VAL A 21 -18.81 9.40 -8.99
CA VAL A 21 -19.49 9.62 -7.72
C VAL A 21 -19.27 11.06 -7.21
N CYS A 22 -18.03 11.55 -7.22
CA CYS A 22 -17.71 12.91 -6.84
C CYS A 22 -18.42 13.94 -7.73
N LEU A 23 -18.38 13.77 -9.06
CA LEU A 23 -19.04 14.66 -10.01
C LEU A 23 -20.56 14.68 -9.82
N ALA A 24 -21.19 13.52 -9.59
CA ALA A 24 -22.60 13.40 -9.30
C ALA A 24 -23.02 14.14 -8.02
N ALA A 25 -22.18 14.07 -6.98
CA ALA A 25 -22.34 14.87 -5.76
C ALA A 25 -22.08 16.37 -5.99
N GLY A 26 -21.54 16.75 -7.15
CA GLY A 26 -21.37 18.13 -7.59
C GLY A 26 -20.02 18.73 -7.32
N THR A 27 -18.96 17.93 -7.15
CA THR A 27 -17.59 18.44 -7.07
C THR A 27 -17.09 18.94 -8.44
N ARG A 28 -16.00 19.70 -8.44
CA ARG A 28 -15.31 20.08 -9.67
C ARG A 28 -14.52 18.92 -10.25
N TRP A 29 -14.31 18.86 -11.57
CA TRP A 29 -13.66 17.74 -12.22
C TRP A 29 -12.24 17.45 -11.69
N ARG A 30 -11.44 18.47 -11.37
CA ARG A 30 -10.09 18.29 -10.79
C ARG A 30 -10.17 17.67 -9.39
N ASP A 31 -11.11 18.14 -8.58
CA ASP A 31 -11.35 17.61 -7.24
C ASP A 31 -11.85 16.17 -7.31
N ALA A 32 -12.71 15.86 -8.32
CA ALA A 32 -13.20 14.52 -8.58
C ALA A 32 -12.09 13.55 -8.98
N VAL A 33 -11.15 13.97 -9.82
CA VAL A 33 -9.99 13.14 -10.21
C VAL A 33 -9.08 12.86 -9.01
N ALA A 34 -8.86 13.85 -8.13
CA ALA A 34 -7.99 13.69 -6.97
C ALA A 34 -8.64 12.88 -5.83
N ALA A 35 -9.94 13.08 -5.57
CA ALA A 35 -10.67 12.40 -4.49
C ALA A 35 -11.29 11.08 -4.95
N GLY A 36 -11.53 10.90 -6.25
CA GLY A 36 -12.15 9.71 -6.83
C GLY A 36 -11.53 8.39 -6.36
N PRO A 37 -10.21 8.23 -6.37
CA PRO A 37 -9.59 6.99 -5.91
C PRO A 37 -10.01 6.55 -4.50
N ALA A 38 -10.10 7.48 -3.54
CA ALA A 38 -10.57 7.16 -2.20
C ALA A 38 -12.04 6.68 -2.20
N LEU A 39 -12.88 7.28 -3.04
CA LEU A 39 -14.28 6.88 -3.19
C LEU A 39 -14.42 5.55 -3.94
N THR A 40 -13.57 5.25 -4.92
CA THR A 40 -13.52 3.93 -5.55
C THR A 40 -13.21 2.85 -4.52
N LEU A 41 -12.22 3.08 -3.65
CA LEU A 41 -11.89 2.14 -2.57
C LEU A 41 -13.05 1.96 -1.58
N ALA A 42 -13.80 3.04 -1.28
CA ALA A 42 -15.01 2.93 -0.48
C ALA A 42 -16.11 2.09 -1.16
N VAL A 43 -16.29 2.24 -2.46
CA VAL A 43 -17.22 1.42 -3.27
C VAL A 43 -16.82 -0.05 -3.21
N VAL A 44 -15.53 -0.35 -3.39
CA VAL A 44 -15.01 -1.73 -3.30
C VAL A 44 -15.22 -2.29 -1.90
N ALA A 45 -14.86 -1.54 -0.85
CA ALA A 45 -15.01 -1.95 0.53
C ALA A 45 -16.46 -2.29 0.93
N VAL A 46 -17.41 -1.41 0.55
CA VAL A 46 -18.83 -1.65 0.82
C VAL A 46 -19.35 -2.81 -0.03
N GLY A 47 -18.94 -2.88 -1.29
CA GLY A 47 -19.39 -3.93 -2.20
C GLY A 47 -18.91 -5.32 -1.78
N SER A 48 -17.63 -5.48 -1.43
CA SER A 48 -17.07 -6.74 -0.93
C SER A 48 -17.73 -7.15 0.40
N ALA A 49 -17.90 -6.19 1.31
CA ALA A 49 -18.59 -6.45 2.58
C ALA A 49 -20.06 -6.89 2.40
N VAL A 50 -20.80 -6.23 1.51
CA VAL A 50 -22.20 -6.59 1.22
C VAL A 50 -22.30 -7.96 0.56
N THR A 51 -21.45 -8.24 -0.45
CA THR A 51 -21.46 -9.56 -1.11
C THR A 51 -21.11 -10.67 -0.14
N ALA A 52 -20.13 -10.46 0.74
CA ALA A 52 -19.81 -11.42 1.80
C ALA A 52 -20.97 -11.64 2.78
N ALA A 53 -21.66 -10.57 3.19
CA ALA A 53 -22.78 -10.65 4.12
C ALA A 53 -24.01 -11.41 3.58
N VAL A 54 -24.18 -11.45 2.24
CA VAL A 54 -25.31 -12.12 1.57
C VAL A 54 -24.88 -13.36 0.77
N ASP A 55 -23.67 -13.86 1.01
CA ASP A 55 -23.05 -15.03 0.36
C ASP A 55 -23.06 -14.97 -1.18
N LEU A 56 -22.81 -13.78 -1.71
CA LEU A 56 -22.64 -13.55 -3.15
C LEU A 56 -21.17 -13.42 -3.52
N ARG A 57 -20.84 -13.84 -4.74
CA ARG A 57 -19.48 -13.71 -5.25
C ARG A 57 -19.13 -12.25 -5.54
N TRP A 58 -17.99 -11.81 -5.03
CA TRP A 58 -17.33 -10.58 -5.44
C TRP A 58 -16.72 -10.74 -6.84
N GLY A 59 -16.84 -9.73 -7.68
CA GLY A 59 -16.28 -9.69 -9.03
C GLY A 59 -16.75 -8.46 -9.80
N VAL A 60 -16.49 -8.41 -11.11
CA VAL A 60 -16.76 -7.24 -11.95
C VAL A 60 -18.25 -6.84 -11.94
N VAL A 61 -19.16 -7.82 -11.93
CA VAL A 61 -20.61 -7.55 -11.91
C VAL A 61 -21.03 -6.91 -10.60
N SER A 62 -20.68 -7.51 -9.46
CA SER A 62 -21.01 -6.98 -8.13
C SER A 62 -20.36 -5.63 -7.87
N ALA A 63 -19.12 -5.43 -8.31
CA ALA A 63 -18.44 -4.14 -8.28
C ALA A 63 -19.20 -3.08 -9.09
N GLY A 64 -19.67 -3.43 -10.29
CA GLY A 64 -20.48 -2.56 -11.16
C GLY A 64 -21.81 -2.17 -10.52
N VAL A 65 -22.53 -3.13 -9.92
CA VAL A 65 -23.77 -2.88 -9.18
C VAL A 65 -23.55 -1.94 -8.01
N THR A 66 -22.50 -2.17 -7.23
CA THR A 66 -22.15 -1.30 -6.07
C THR A 66 -21.77 0.11 -6.55
N ALA A 67 -21.01 0.23 -7.62
CA ALA A 67 -20.65 1.52 -8.19
C ALA A 67 -21.90 2.29 -8.69
N LEU A 68 -22.86 1.60 -9.30
CA LEU A 68 -24.15 2.20 -9.71
C LEU A 68 -24.96 2.65 -8.50
N ALA A 69 -25.06 1.84 -7.44
CA ALA A 69 -25.73 2.22 -6.21
C ALA A 69 -25.09 3.46 -5.56
N ALA A 70 -23.74 3.50 -5.49
CA ALA A 70 -23.01 4.66 -4.99
C ALA A 70 -23.26 5.90 -5.84
N LEU A 71 -23.35 5.77 -7.18
CA LEU A 71 -23.67 6.85 -8.08
C LEU A 71 -25.09 7.41 -7.82
N VAL A 72 -26.09 6.55 -7.66
CA VAL A 72 -27.46 6.97 -7.34
C VAL A 72 -27.49 7.74 -6.01
N CYS A 73 -26.83 7.23 -4.97
CA CYS A 73 -26.71 7.93 -3.69
C CYS A 73 -26.03 9.30 -3.86
N ALA A 74 -24.96 9.39 -4.66
CA ALA A 74 -24.25 10.63 -4.90
C ALA A 74 -25.11 11.66 -5.66
N VAL A 75 -25.94 11.22 -6.60
CA VAL A 75 -26.92 12.11 -7.29
C VAL A 75 -27.92 12.69 -6.28
N VAL A 76 -28.48 11.87 -5.39
CA VAL A 76 -29.42 12.30 -4.34
C VAL A 76 -28.76 13.31 -3.42
N VAL A 77 -27.54 13.02 -2.93
CA VAL A 77 -26.73 13.93 -2.11
C VAL A 77 -26.45 15.25 -2.83
N GLY A 78 -26.08 15.18 -4.11
CA GLY A 78 -25.81 16.34 -4.94
C GLY A 78 -27.03 17.25 -5.13
N ILE A 79 -28.23 16.66 -5.32
CA ILE A 79 -29.48 17.39 -5.41
C ILE A 79 -29.84 18.04 -4.07
N ALA A 80 -29.80 17.27 -2.98
CA ALA A 80 -30.08 17.76 -1.63
C ALA A 80 -29.17 18.94 -1.24
N SER A 81 -27.85 18.80 -1.51
CA SER A 81 -26.89 19.88 -1.24
C SER A 81 -27.17 21.16 -2.03
N ARG A 82 -27.66 21.04 -3.29
CA ARG A 82 -28.05 22.24 -4.07
C ARG A 82 -29.26 22.96 -3.49
N VAL A 83 -30.20 22.23 -2.92
CA VAL A 83 -31.39 22.82 -2.26
C VAL A 83 -30.95 23.60 -1.03
N THR A 84 -30.11 22.99 -0.19
CA THR A 84 -29.56 23.61 1.02
C THR A 84 -28.76 24.87 0.69
N ASP A 85 -27.90 24.82 -0.34
CA ASP A 85 -27.11 26.00 -0.77
C ASP A 85 -28.00 27.18 -1.23
N ARG A 86 -29.11 26.89 -1.96
CA ARG A 86 -30.04 27.95 -2.38
C ARG A 86 -30.72 28.64 -1.20
N GLU A 87 -30.97 27.90 -0.12
CA GLU A 87 -31.58 28.48 1.09
C GLU A 87 -30.57 29.35 1.86
N THR A 88 -29.29 28.90 1.96
CA THR A 88 -28.21 29.66 2.59
C THR A 88 -27.90 30.94 1.77
N TRP A 89 -27.94 30.86 0.44
CA TRP A 89 -27.74 31.97 -0.47
C TRP A 89 -28.85 33.02 -0.35
N ARG A 90 -30.12 32.60 -0.22
CA ARG A 90 -31.26 33.50 0.02
C ARG A 90 -31.16 34.22 1.33
N ARG A 91 -30.42 33.67 2.32
CA ARG A 91 -30.18 34.31 3.62
C ARG A 91 -28.97 35.26 3.64
N GLY A 92 -28.28 35.45 2.51
CA GLY A 92 -27.12 36.33 2.39
C GLY A 92 -25.83 35.82 3.05
N GLU A 93 -25.77 34.52 3.37
CA GLU A 93 -24.65 33.93 4.11
C GLU A 93 -23.57 33.28 3.18
N GLY A 94 -23.70 33.36 1.86
CA GLY A 94 -22.82 32.72 0.87
C GLY A 94 -21.75 33.67 0.30
N GLU A 95 -20.49 33.34 0.43
CA GLU A 95 -19.38 33.99 -0.27
C GLU A 95 -19.34 33.62 -1.75
N ASP A 96 -19.27 34.59 -2.64
CA ASP A 96 -19.53 34.55 -4.09
C ASP A 96 -18.42 33.91 -4.96
N ASP A 97 -17.39 33.28 -4.36
CA ASP A 97 -16.16 32.92 -5.08
C ASP A 97 -16.16 31.50 -5.68
N ASP A 98 -17.21 30.72 -5.50
CA ASP A 98 -17.26 29.29 -5.86
C ASP A 98 -18.43 28.87 -6.79
N ASP A 99 -18.92 29.76 -7.68
CA ASP A 99 -19.89 29.35 -8.71
C ASP A 99 -19.21 28.28 -9.63
N PRO A 100 -19.69 27.02 -9.63
CA PRO A 100 -19.18 25.98 -10.52
C PRO A 100 -19.32 26.31 -12.01
N ARG A 101 -20.19 27.30 -12.33
CA ARG A 101 -20.41 27.80 -13.69
C ARG A 101 -19.33 28.78 -14.14
N ARG A 102 -18.60 29.41 -13.21
CA ARG A 102 -17.36 30.14 -13.53
C ARG A 102 -16.28 29.09 -13.73
N GLY A 103 -16.24 28.51 -14.91
CA GLY A 103 -15.25 27.53 -15.32
C GLY A 103 -13.86 28.02 -14.96
N GLY A 104 -13.17 27.34 -14.04
CA GLY A 104 -11.75 27.59 -13.82
C GLY A 104 -11.03 27.48 -15.18
N PRO A 105 -9.83 28.06 -15.34
CA PRO A 105 -9.13 28.03 -16.60
C PRO A 105 -9.05 26.57 -17.08
N GLY A 106 -9.42 26.35 -18.34
CA GLY A 106 -9.37 25.04 -18.99
C GLY A 106 -8.01 24.36 -18.86
N PRO A 107 -7.87 23.10 -19.29
CA PRO A 107 -6.58 22.41 -19.32
C PRO A 107 -5.51 23.26 -20.00
N GLY A 108 -4.32 23.29 -19.43
CA GLY A 108 -3.21 24.10 -19.97
C GLY A 108 -1.89 23.35 -19.88
N VAL A 109 -0.82 23.97 -20.36
CA VAL A 109 0.53 23.38 -20.38
C VAL A 109 0.97 22.82 -19.01
N ALA A 110 0.62 23.49 -17.92
CA ALA A 110 0.96 23.00 -16.58
C ALA A 110 0.24 21.68 -16.22
N ASP A 111 -1.00 21.51 -16.67
CA ASP A 111 -1.74 20.27 -16.45
C ASP A 111 -1.11 19.13 -17.27
N LEU A 112 -0.67 19.41 -18.50
CA LEU A 112 0.08 18.44 -19.32
C LEU A 112 1.42 18.06 -18.65
N VAL A 113 2.17 19.02 -18.11
CA VAL A 113 3.42 18.75 -17.37
C VAL A 113 3.15 17.85 -16.16
N VAL A 114 2.08 18.09 -15.40
CA VAL A 114 1.69 17.24 -14.27
C VAL A 114 1.37 15.80 -14.73
N VAL A 115 0.66 15.65 -15.86
CA VAL A 115 0.38 14.31 -16.44
C VAL A 115 1.67 13.62 -16.86
N VAL A 116 2.61 14.33 -17.50
CA VAL A 116 3.93 13.78 -17.86
C VAL A 116 4.70 13.34 -16.62
N LEU A 117 4.69 14.14 -15.55
CA LEU A 117 5.32 13.76 -14.29
C LEU A 117 4.65 12.52 -13.66
N ALA A 118 3.33 12.36 -13.78
CA ALA A 118 2.62 11.18 -13.31
C ALA A 118 2.96 9.89 -14.10
N VAL A 119 3.55 9.99 -15.28
CA VAL A 119 4.06 8.83 -16.05
C VAL A 119 5.39 8.32 -15.50
N ILE A 120 6.16 9.11 -14.74
CA ILE A 120 7.46 8.68 -14.21
C ILE A 120 7.36 7.42 -13.36
N PRO A 121 6.48 7.30 -12.34
CA PRO A 121 6.29 6.07 -11.58
C PRO A 121 5.89 4.88 -12.48
N VAL A 122 5.05 5.11 -13.50
CA VAL A 122 4.64 4.07 -14.45
C VAL A 122 5.87 3.52 -15.20
N ALA A 123 6.73 4.43 -15.68
CA ALA A 123 7.95 4.03 -16.40
C ALA A 123 8.90 3.21 -15.52
N HIS A 124 9.10 3.60 -14.25
CA HIS A 124 9.92 2.84 -13.31
C HIS A 124 9.36 1.44 -13.06
N ILE A 125 8.05 1.32 -12.80
CA ILE A 125 7.39 0.02 -12.62
C ILE A 125 7.49 -0.84 -13.88
N LEU A 126 7.23 -0.28 -15.07
CA LEU A 126 7.32 -1.02 -16.31
C LEU A 126 8.71 -1.59 -16.59
N VAL A 127 9.74 -0.79 -16.34
CA VAL A 127 11.14 -1.22 -16.51
C VAL A 127 11.48 -2.29 -15.49
N ALA A 128 11.18 -2.06 -14.22
CA ALA A 128 11.49 -3.00 -13.13
C ALA A 128 10.77 -4.33 -13.28
N THR A 129 9.49 -4.30 -13.66
CA THR A 129 8.65 -5.51 -13.85
C THR A 129 8.81 -6.17 -15.21
N ARG A 130 9.74 -5.70 -16.05
CA ARG A 130 9.93 -6.22 -17.43
C ARG A 130 8.60 -6.26 -18.19
N GLY A 131 7.83 -5.16 -18.15
CA GLY A 131 6.53 -5.09 -18.80
C GLY A 131 5.40 -5.79 -18.03
N LEU A 132 5.39 -5.71 -16.69
CA LEU A 132 4.42 -6.28 -15.75
C LEU A 132 4.48 -7.80 -15.61
N THR A 133 5.56 -8.47 -16.04
CA THR A 133 5.70 -9.93 -15.94
C THR A 133 6.37 -10.39 -14.65
N ALA A 134 7.21 -9.54 -14.04
CA ALA A 134 7.89 -9.88 -12.79
C ALA A 134 6.96 -9.70 -11.59
N ILE A 135 7.13 -10.59 -10.62
CA ILE A 135 6.46 -10.52 -9.32
C ILE A 135 7.25 -9.64 -8.35
N PRO A 136 6.60 -8.96 -7.39
CA PRO A 136 7.31 -8.24 -6.34
C PRO A 136 8.03 -9.21 -5.40
N GLN A 137 9.30 -8.87 -5.07
CA GLN A 137 10.18 -9.69 -4.24
C GLN A 137 10.10 -9.22 -2.78
N GLY A 138 9.55 -10.04 -1.91
CA GLY A 138 9.48 -9.75 -0.48
C GLY A 138 8.37 -10.53 0.23
N TRP A 139 8.45 -10.59 1.55
CA TRP A 139 7.58 -11.43 2.38
C TRP A 139 6.08 -11.07 2.29
N ASP A 140 5.71 -9.77 2.33
CA ASP A 140 4.29 -9.35 2.24
C ASP A 140 3.69 -9.66 0.87
N ALA A 141 4.50 -9.63 -0.19
CA ALA A 141 4.05 -9.90 -1.55
C ALA A 141 3.51 -11.33 -1.73
N ILE A 142 4.05 -12.30 -1.00
CA ILE A 142 3.59 -13.70 -1.02
C ILE A 142 2.11 -13.74 -0.61
N PHE A 143 1.80 -13.14 0.54
CA PHE A 143 0.42 -13.04 1.01
C PHE A 143 -0.46 -12.22 0.05
N HIS A 144 0.02 -11.07 -0.44
CA HIS A 144 -0.77 -10.24 -1.34
C HIS A 144 -1.08 -10.95 -2.67
N GLY A 145 -0.15 -11.70 -3.20
CA GLY A 145 -0.37 -12.55 -4.38
C GLY A 145 -1.42 -13.62 -4.12
N GLY A 146 -1.24 -14.42 -3.07
CA GLY A 146 -2.17 -15.49 -2.68
C GLY A 146 -3.57 -14.99 -2.37
N ALA A 147 -3.70 -13.89 -1.62
CA ALA A 147 -4.99 -13.28 -1.27
C ALA A 147 -5.73 -12.74 -2.51
N THR A 148 -5.02 -12.09 -3.44
CA THR A 148 -5.62 -11.61 -4.69
C THR A 148 -6.10 -12.77 -5.55
N ARG A 149 -5.31 -13.85 -5.66
CA ARG A 149 -5.70 -15.07 -6.37
C ARG A 149 -6.91 -15.73 -5.74
N PHE A 150 -6.91 -15.88 -4.42
CA PHE A 150 -8.02 -16.47 -3.68
C PHE A 150 -9.34 -15.75 -3.94
N ILE A 151 -9.35 -14.42 -3.87
CA ILE A 151 -10.56 -13.64 -4.16
C ILE A 151 -10.98 -13.78 -5.63
N ALA A 152 -10.03 -13.74 -6.57
CA ALA A 152 -10.34 -13.89 -8.00
C ALA A 152 -11.00 -15.25 -8.32
N GLU A 153 -10.55 -16.33 -7.69
CA GLU A 153 -11.08 -17.68 -7.89
C GLU A 153 -12.40 -17.91 -7.16
N THR A 154 -12.45 -17.56 -5.89
CA THR A 154 -13.58 -17.91 -5.03
C THR A 154 -14.70 -16.85 -5.05
N GLY A 155 -14.35 -15.59 -5.33
CA GLY A 155 -15.23 -14.45 -5.14
C GLY A 155 -15.49 -14.12 -3.66
N ARG A 156 -14.77 -14.72 -2.72
CA ARG A 156 -14.90 -14.45 -1.29
C ARG A 156 -13.97 -13.30 -0.91
N ALA A 157 -14.54 -12.18 -0.48
CA ALA A 157 -13.83 -10.94 -0.19
C ALA A 157 -14.43 -10.25 1.05
N GLY A 158 -14.69 -11.03 2.09
CA GLY A 158 -15.08 -10.52 3.42
C GLY A 158 -13.86 -10.38 4.32
N LEU A 159 -13.96 -9.51 5.32
CA LEU A 159 -12.85 -9.17 6.23
C LEU A 159 -12.24 -10.36 7.00
N THR A 160 -12.89 -11.52 7.00
CA THR A 160 -12.39 -12.77 7.60
C THR A 160 -12.18 -13.89 6.58
N ASP A 161 -12.43 -13.65 5.31
CA ASP A 161 -12.38 -14.68 4.27
C ASP A 161 -10.95 -15.10 3.87
N LEU A 162 -9.93 -14.32 4.22
CA LEU A 162 -8.53 -14.60 3.90
C LEU A 162 -7.83 -15.55 4.90
N ALA A 163 -8.55 -16.06 5.90
CA ALA A 163 -8.02 -17.04 6.85
C ALA A 163 -7.36 -18.26 6.17
N PRO A 164 -7.95 -18.89 5.13
CA PRO A 164 -7.32 -20.03 4.47
C PRO A 164 -5.95 -19.73 3.85
N VAL A 165 -5.70 -18.48 3.44
CA VAL A 165 -4.43 -18.07 2.83
C VAL A 165 -3.36 -17.79 3.88
N SER A 166 -3.70 -17.11 4.98
CA SER A 166 -2.72 -16.62 5.96
C SER A 166 -2.74 -17.37 7.29
N GLN A 167 -3.91 -17.60 7.85
CA GLN A 167 -4.09 -18.18 9.19
C GLN A 167 -5.15 -19.28 9.21
N PRO A 168 -4.92 -20.41 8.54
CA PRO A 168 -5.93 -21.46 8.39
C PRO A 168 -6.39 -22.11 9.71
N ALA A 169 -5.65 -21.95 10.82
CA ALA A 169 -6.09 -22.38 12.15
C ALA A 169 -6.92 -21.32 12.89
N ASN A 170 -6.99 -20.08 12.37
CA ASN A 170 -7.75 -18.99 12.95
C ASN A 170 -8.89 -18.55 12.01
N PRO A 171 -10.10 -19.15 12.13
CA PRO A 171 -11.22 -18.83 11.23
C PRO A 171 -11.74 -17.38 11.40
N HIS A 172 -11.34 -16.70 12.46
CA HIS A 172 -11.65 -15.30 12.74
C HIS A 172 -10.51 -14.35 12.37
N PHE A 173 -9.55 -14.80 11.56
CA PHE A 173 -8.48 -13.95 11.07
C PHE A 173 -9.05 -12.74 10.33
N PHE A 174 -8.89 -11.57 10.93
CA PHE A 174 -9.30 -10.30 10.34
C PHE A 174 -8.22 -9.71 9.45
N TYR A 175 -8.59 -9.34 8.24
CA TYR A 175 -7.71 -8.60 7.34
C TYR A 175 -8.49 -7.58 6.50
N PRO A 176 -8.04 -6.31 6.39
CA PRO A 176 -8.65 -5.31 5.51
C PRO A 176 -8.31 -5.65 4.04
N ASP A 177 -9.22 -6.29 3.35
CA ASP A 177 -9.00 -6.97 2.08
C ASP A 177 -9.26 -6.12 0.82
N THR A 178 -9.68 -4.87 0.97
CA THR A 178 -10.11 -4.00 -0.13
C THR A 178 -9.07 -3.85 -1.24
N TYR A 179 -7.77 -3.84 -0.90
CA TYR A 179 -6.71 -3.86 -1.92
C TYR A 179 -6.82 -5.10 -2.80
N HIS A 180 -6.96 -6.28 -2.19
CA HIS A 180 -7.00 -7.57 -2.88
C HIS A 180 -8.30 -7.74 -3.67
N ALA A 181 -9.42 -7.29 -3.09
CA ALA A 181 -10.71 -7.23 -3.78
C ALA A 181 -10.67 -6.30 -5.00
N PHE A 182 -9.95 -5.17 -4.92
CA PHE A 182 -9.71 -4.29 -6.07
C PHE A 182 -8.80 -4.94 -7.11
N ALA A 183 -7.66 -5.49 -6.70
CA ALA A 183 -6.71 -6.12 -7.61
C ALA A 183 -7.29 -7.37 -8.32
N SER A 184 -8.16 -8.14 -7.64
CA SER A 184 -8.84 -9.30 -8.19
C SER A 184 -9.74 -8.96 -9.41
N LEU A 185 -10.29 -7.73 -9.47
CA LEU A 185 -11.07 -7.28 -10.61
C LEU A 185 -10.22 -7.21 -11.89
N LEU A 186 -8.93 -6.87 -11.78
CA LEU A 186 -8.01 -6.84 -12.93
C LEU A 186 -7.61 -8.25 -13.36
N VAL A 187 -7.42 -9.17 -12.43
CA VAL A 187 -7.18 -10.60 -12.72
C VAL A 187 -8.40 -11.20 -13.44
N GLY A 188 -9.61 -10.80 -13.07
CA GLY A 188 -10.86 -11.24 -13.67
C GLY A 188 -11.14 -10.70 -15.08
N LEU A 189 -10.33 -9.77 -15.60
CA LEU A 189 -10.46 -9.28 -16.98
C LEU A 189 -9.96 -10.34 -17.99
N PRO A 190 -10.54 -10.42 -19.19
CA PRO A 190 -10.09 -11.37 -20.22
C PRO A 190 -8.60 -11.23 -20.53
N GLY A 191 -7.82 -12.28 -20.29
CA GLY A 191 -6.37 -12.29 -20.49
C GLY A 191 -5.58 -11.54 -19.42
N GLY A 192 -6.17 -11.25 -18.26
CA GLY A 192 -5.47 -10.70 -17.09
C GLY A 192 -4.65 -11.79 -16.38
N SER A 193 -3.46 -11.43 -15.93
CA SER A 193 -2.63 -12.28 -15.06
C SER A 193 -2.38 -11.60 -13.73
N LEU A 194 -2.03 -12.39 -12.71
CA LEU A 194 -1.78 -11.85 -11.38
C LEU A 194 -0.58 -10.89 -11.35
N PRO A 195 0.59 -11.20 -11.94
CA PRO A 195 1.71 -10.25 -11.99
C PRO A 195 1.33 -8.93 -12.67
N GLU A 196 0.59 -8.99 -13.79
CA GLU A 196 0.11 -7.80 -14.49
C GLU A 196 -0.83 -6.97 -13.63
N ALA A 197 -1.76 -7.61 -12.90
CA ALA A 197 -2.68 -6.91 -12.00
C ALA A 197 -1.93 -6.18 -10.87
N LEU A 198 -1.02 -6.86 -10.17
CA LEU A 198 -0.24 -6.26 -9.07
C LEU A 198 0.67 -5.12 -9.57
N GLY A 199 1.38 -5.34 -10.68
CA GLY A 199 2.24 -4.32 -11.30
C GLY A 199 1.46 -3.11 -11.80
N ALA A 200 0.29 -3.32 -12.41
CA ALA A 200 -0.56 -2.24 -12.89
C ALA A 200 -1.18 -1.41 -11.74
N VAL A 201 -1.60 -2.05 -10.64
CA VAL A 201 -2.06 -1.34 -9.43
C VAL A 201 -0.92 -0.55 -8.81
N SER A 202 0.29 -1.10 -8.78
CA SER A 202 1.50 -0.39 -8.30
C SER A 202 1.79 0.85 -9.15
N ALA A 203 1.70 0.75 -10.47
CA ALA A 203 1.86 1.88 -11.37
C ALA A 203 0.74 2.93 -11.19
N ALA A 204 -0.52 2.49 -11.07
CA ALA A 204 -1.66 3.37 -10.83
C ALA A 204 -1.54 4.11 -9.47
N THR A 205 -0.98 3.47 -8.44
CA THR A 205 -0.67 4.09 -7.14
C THR A 205 0.18 5.35 -7.30
N GLY A 206 1.25 5.27 -8.08
CA GLY A 206 2.10 6.43 -8.38
C GLY A 206 1.37 7.54 -9.14
N VAL A 207 0.55 7.18 -10.14
CA VAL A 207 -0.26 8.15 -10.90
C VAL A 207 -1.24 8.88 -9.99
N VAL A 208 -1.99 8.15 -9.17
CA VAL A 208 -2.98 8.70 -8.22
C VAL A 208 -2.30 9.68 -7.25
N PHE A 209 -1.15 9.29 -6.70
CA PHE A 209 -0.43 10.15 -5.77
C PHE A 209 0.03 11.46 -6.39
N VAL A 210 0.70 11.40 -7.54
CA VAL A 210 1.25 12.59 -8.22
C VAL A 210 0.12 13.55 -8.61
N LEU A 211 -0.98 13.03 -9.19
CA LEU A 211 -2.14 13.85 -9.56
C LEU A 211 -2.82 14.46 -8.33
N GLY A 212 -3.03 13.65 -7.27
CA GLY A 212 -3.64 14.11 -6.04
C GLY A 212 -2.84 15.21 -5.35
N VAL A 213 -1.52 15.04 -5.22
CA VAL A 213 -0.59 16.03 -4.65
C VAL A 213 -0.60 17.33 -5.47
N ALA A 214 -0.58 17.24 -6.81
CA ALA A 214 -0.62 18.41 -7.68
C ALA A 214 -1.88 19.24 -7.49
N VAL A 215 -3.06 18.59 -7.47
CA VAL A 215 -4.36 19.27 -7.27
C VAL A 215 -4.44 19.87 -5.87
N LEU A 216 -4.01 19.14 -4.83
CA LEU A 216 -3.98 19.63 -3.46
C LEU A 216 -3.07 20.86 -3.33
N ALA A 217 -1.83 20.80 -3.85
CA ALA A 217 -0.87 21.91 -3.80
C ALA A 217 -1.40 23.15 -4.55
N ALA A 218 -1.99 22.96 -5.75
CA ALA A 218 -2.65 24.05 -6.46
C ALA A 218 -3.72 24.71 -5.59
N ARG A 219 -4.56 23.90 -4.95
CA ARG A 219 -5.67 24.35 -4.12
C ARG A 219 -5.19 25.17 -2.91
N LEU A 220 -4.25 24.61 -2.14
CA LEU A 220 -3.71 25.25 -0.93
C LEU A 220 -2.89 26.51 -1.24
N CYS A 221 -2.36 26.64 -2.47
CA CYS A 221 -1.59 27.79 -2.94
C CYS A 221 -2.40 28.75 -3.82
N GLY A 222 -3.71 28.82 -3.64
CA GLY A 222 -4.60 29.80 -4.32
C GLY A 222 -4.70 29.60 -5.84
N GLY A 223 -4.78 28.36 -6.30
CA GLY A 223 -4.89 27.97 -7.71
C GLY A 223 -3.58 28.05 -8.49
N SER A 224 -2.43 28.03 -7.81
CA SER A 224 -1.12 28.18 -8.44
C SER A 224 -0.71 26.94 -9.23
N ARG A 225 -0.66 27.05 -10.56
CA ARG A 225 -0.15 26.00 -11.46
C ARG A 225 1.34 25.71 -11.20
N LEU A 226 2.12 26.72 -10.82
CA LEU A 226 3.54 26.54 -10.49
C LEU A 226 3.71 25.68 -9.23
N ALA A 227 2.90 25.90 -8.20
CA ALA A 227 2.90 25.06 -7.01
C ALA A 227 2.49 23.61 -7.34
N ALA A 228 1.50 23.41 -8.22
CA ALA A 228 1.08 22.09 -8.67
C ALA A 228 2.24 21.34 -9.34
N VAL A 229 2.92 21.96 -10.31
CA VAL A 229 4.05 21.36 -11.04
C VAL A 229 5.22 21.03 -10.11
N ALA A 230 5.58 21.97 -9.21
CA ALA A 230 6.67 21.75 -8.26
C ALA A 230 6.38 20.61 -7.27
N ALA A 231 5.15 20.56 -6.74
CA ALA A 231 4.72 19.49 -5.86
C ALA A 231 4.64 18.14 -6.58
N ALA A 232 4.13 18.11 -7.83
CA ALA A 232 4.11 16.91 -8.66
C ALA A 232 5.53 16.39 -8.96
N ALA A 233 6.49 17.28 -9.21
CA ALA A 233 7.89 16.90 -9.46
C ALA A 233 8.51 16.22 -8.23
N VAL A 234 8.27 16.74 -7.03
CA VAL A 234 8.72 16.09 -5.78
C VAL A 234 8.02 14.75 -5.59
N ALA A 235 6.68 14.69 -5.76
CA ALA A 235 5.90 13.48 -5.59
C ALA A 235 6.29 12.36 -6.59
N ALA A 236 6.67 12.73 -7.82
CA ALA A 236 7.07 11.78 -8.86
C ALA A 236 8.50 11.26 -8.69
N SER A 237 9.39 12.03 -8.03
CA SER A 237 10.82 11.69 -7.92
C SER A 237 11.24 11.19 -6.55
N ALA A 238 10.47 11.45 -5.48
CA ALA A 238 10.84 11.10 -4.11
C ALA A 238 10.96 9.57 -3.94
N TRP A 239 12.15 9.09 -3.58
CA TRP A 239 12.46 7.67 -3.54
C TRP A 239 11.68 6.89 -2.46
N THR A 240 11.30 7.55 -1.36
CA THR A 240 10.59 6.89 -0.24
C THR A 240 9.13 6.59 -0.56
N PHE A 241 8.50 7.32 -1.50
CA PHE A 241 7.15 7.02 -1.95
C PHE A 241 6.93 7.48 -3.41
N PRO A 242 6.34 6.60 -4.25
CA PRO A 242 5.80 5.28 -3.92
C PRO A 242 6.83 4.15 -3.90
N TYR A 243 8.04 4.36 -4.37
CA TYR A 243 9.00 3.33 -4.76
C TYR A 243 9.44 2.44 -3.60
N LEU A 244 9.83 3.03 -2.45
CA LEU A 244 10.23 2.25 -1.28
C LEU A 244 9.08 1.37 -0.76
N ALA A 245 7.87 1.92 -0.67
CA ALA A 245 6.69 1.18 -0.21
C ALA A 245 6.30 0.04 -1.16
N LEU A 246 6.63 0.16 -2.46
CA LEU A 246 6.36 -0.87 -3.47
C LEU A 246 7.49 -1.91 -3.59
N ALA A 247 8.70 -1.59 -3.13
CA ALA A 247 9.87 -2.44 -3.30
C ALA A 247 10.28 -3.18 -2.02
N ARG A 248 10.30 -2.49 -0.86
CA ARG A 248 10.74 -3.06 0.40
C ARG A 248 9.57 -3.67 1.17
N GLY A 249 9.57 -4.99 1.31
CA GLY A 249 8.49 -5.75 1.94
C GLY A 249 7.16 -5.65 1.22
N PRO A 250 7.11 -5.31 -0.07
CA PRO A 250 6.07 -4.69 -0.90
C PRO A 250 4.74 -4.46 -0.18
N VAL A 251 4.64 -3.37 0.59
CA VAL A 251 3.45 -3.04 1.41
C VAL A 251 2.34 -2.43 0.54
N LEU A 252 1.90 -3.21 -0.46
CA LEU A 252 1.02 -2.76 -1.54
C LEU A 252 -0.28 -2.08 -1.08
N PRO A 253 -1.03 -2.62 -0.08
CA PRO A 253 -2.24 -1.96 0.44
C PRO A 253 -1.92 -0.60 1.08
N PHE A 254 -0.86 -0.52 1.88
CA PHE A 254 -0.42 0.72 2.48
C PHE A 254 -0.07 1.77 1.43
N ALA A 255 0.67 1.37 0.38
CA ALA A 255 1.06 2.28 -0.71
C ALA A 255 -0.18 2.85 -1.42
N LEU A 256 -1.14 2.01 -1.83
CA LEU A 256 -2.38 2.49 -2.45
C LEU A 256 -3.17 3.41 -1.53
N GLY A 257 -3.22 3.09 -0.23
CA GLY A 257 -3.86 3.90 0.78
C GLY A 257 -3.21 5.27 0.95
N VAL A 258 -1.89 5.37 1.04
CA VAL A 258 -1.16 6.65 1.11
C VAL A 258 -1.41 7.50 -0.13
N ALA A 259 -1.51 6.88 -1.31
CA ALA A 259 -1.75 7.60 -2.56
C ALA A 259 -3.10 8.35 -2.61
N VAL A 260 -4.10 7.93 -1.83
CA VAL A 260 -5.41 8.59 -1.81
C VAL A 260 -5.53 9.71 -0.74
N ILE A 261 -4.57 9.83 0.18
CA ILE A 261 -4.60 10.88 1.24
C ILE A 261 -4.72 12.29 0.66
N PRO A 262 -4.01 12.69 -0.42
CA PRO A 262 -4.15 14.03 -1.00
C PRO A 262 -5.59 14.39 -1.38
N GLY A 263 -6.35 13.43 -1.91
CA GLY A 263 -7.76 13.59 -2.25
C GLY A 263 -8.64 13.81 -1.03
N LEU A 264 -8.39 13.08 0.07
CA LEU A 264 -9.09 13.27 1.34
C LEU A 264 -8.83 14.65 1.92
N LEU A 265 -7.58 15.12 1.89
CA LEU A 265 -7.22 16.47 2.35
C LEU A 265 -7.84 17.56 1.50
N LEU A 266 -8.03 17.31 0.20
CA LEU A 266 -8.73 18.25 -0.68
C LEU A 266 -10.21 18.39 -0.28
N LEU A 267 -10.90 17.29 0.03
CA LEU A 267 -12.26 17.31 0.55
C LEU A 267 -12.33 18.02 1.91
N GLY A 268 -11.40 17.74 2.83
CA GLY A 268 -11.29 18.40 4.12
C GLY A 268 -11.06 19.93 4.00
N GLU A 269 -10.27 20.36 3.02
CA GLU A 269 -10.04 21.80 2.76
C GLU A 269 -11.33 22.51 2.31
N HIS A 270 -12.20 21.84 1.56
CA HIS A 270 -13.51 22.43 1.23
C HIS A 270 -14.36 22.70 2.48
N LEU A 271 -14.32 21.79 3.46
CA LEU A 271 -15.05 21.94 4.71
C LEU A 271 -14.44 23.04 5.59
N ALA A 272 -13.12 23.04 5.76
CA ALA A 272 -12.40 24.01 6.55
C ALA A 272 -12.53 25.44 5.97
N ALA A 273 -12.62 25.56 4.65
CA ALA A 273 -12.83 26.82 3.94
C ALA A 273 -14.30 27.24 3.85
N ARG A 274 -15.23 26.46 4.39
CA ARG A 274 -16.69 26.72 4.39
C ARG A 274 -17.25 27.00 2.99
N ARG A 275 -16.86 26.16 2.04
CA ARG A 275 -17.29 26.31 0.64
C ARG A 275 -18.69 25.74 0.44
N ALA A 276 -19.30 26.09 -0.69
CA ALA A 276 -20.60 25.56 -1.09
C ALA A 276 -20.63 24.01 -1.04
N ARG A 277 -21.81 23.46 -0.78
CA ARG A 277 -22.07 22.01 -0.74
C ARG A 277 -21.34 21.26 0.38
N MET A 278 -21.12 21.92 1.52
CA MET A 278 -20.47 21.28 2.67
C MET A 278 -21.03 19.88 3.02
N PRO A 279 -22.36 19.62 3.02
CA PRO A 279 -22.87 18.28 3.32
C PRO A 279 -22.40 17.21 2.33
N ALA A 280 -22.36 17.53 1.02
CA ALA A 280 -21.87 16.59 0.02
C ALA A 280 -20.37 16.28 0.22
N TYR A 281 -19.55 17.32 0.40
CA TYR A 281 -18.12 17.14 0.68
C TYR A 281 -17.87 16.38 1.98
N ALA A 282 -18.69 16.58 3.02
CA ALA A 282 -18.59 15.86 4.29
C ALA A 282 -18.87 14.36 4.10
N LEU A 283 -19.95 14.01 3.41
CA LEU A 283 -20.29 12.61 3.14
C LEU A 283 -19.26 11.93 2.25
N LEU A 284 -18.74 12.62 1.21
CA LEU A 284 -17.64 12.11 0.38
C LEU A 284 -16.37 11.91 1.20
N LEU A 285 -16.01 12.85 2.07
CA LEU A 285 -14.85 12.71 2.96
C LEU A 285 -15.01 11.49 3.87
N GLY A 286 -16.16 11.33 4.49
CA GLY A 286 -16.42 10.21 5.39
C GLY A 286 -16.39 8.85 4.67
N ALA A 287 -17.00 8.76 3.48
CA ALA A 287 -16.92 7.58 2.64
C ALA A 287 -15.47 7.29 2.21
N GLY A 288 -14.72 8.31 1.76
CA GLY A 288 -13.32 8.17 1.40
C GLY A 288 -12.43 7.74 2.58
N MET A 289 -12.71 8.21 3.80
CA MET A 289 -12.03 7.76 5.02
C MET A 289 -12.33 6.29 5.34
N ALA A 290 -13.58 5.84 5.15
CA ALA A 290 -13.93 4.42 5.23
C ALA A 290 -13.16 3.60 4.19
N GLY A 291 -13.05 4.08 2.95
CA GLY A 291 -12.21 3.47 1.90
C GLY A 291 -10.73 3.38 2.29
N ALA A 292 -10.16 4.45 2.85
CA ALA A 292 -8.77 4.45 3.32
C ALA A 292 -8.55 3.47 4.48
N TRP A 293 -9.49 3.38 5.42
CA TRP A 293 -9.45 2.40 6.52
C TRP A 293 -9.51 0.97 5.99
N SER A 294 -10.41 0.70 5.06
CA SER A 294 -10.63 -0.64 4.50
C SER A 294 -9.46 -1.16 3.66
N VAL A 295 -8.64 -0.26 3.12
CA VAL A 295 -7.40 -0.63 2.42
C VAL A 295 -6.28 -0.89 3.42
N HIS A 296 -6.10 0.01 4.39
CA HIS A 296 -5.10 -0.13 5.44
C HIS A 296 -5.41 0.82 6.62
N PRO A 297 -5.77 0.32 7.81
CA PRO A 297 -6.21 1.15 8.94
C PRO A 297 -5.23 2.27 9.32
N SER A 298 -3.92 2.01 9.28
CA SER A 298 -2.91 3.03 9.60
C SER A 298 -2.91 4.22 8.64
N VAL A 299 -3.40 4.04 7.42
CA VAL A 299 -3.53 5.14 6.43
C VAL A 299 -4.66 6.09 6.83
N ALA A 300 -5.80 5.56 7.27
CA ALA A 300 -6.89 6.40 7.77
C ALA A 300 -6.46 7.19 9.01
N LEU A 301 -5.70 6.56 9.92
CA LEU A 301 -5.10 7.25 11.08
C LEU A 301 -4.10 8.32 10.64
N ALA A 302 -3.26 8.03 9.65
CA ALA A 302 -2.37 9.02 9.08
C ALA A 302 -3.16 10.21 8.49
N ALA A 303 -4.19 9.96 7.67
CA ALA A 303 -5.01 11.01 7.08
C ALA A 303 -5.76 11.85 8.13
N ALA A 304 -6.19 11.25 9.24
CA ALA A 304 -6.90 11.93 10.31
C ALA A 304 -6.06 13.07 10.95
N ILE A 305 -4.75 12.93 11.02
CA ILE A 305 -3.84 13.93 11.61
C ILE A 305 -3.93 15.28 10.87
N PRO A 306 -3.63 15.39 9.56
CA PRO A 306 -3.76 16.62 8.81
C PRO A 306 -5.21 17.08 8.66
N LEU A 307 -6.21 16.18 8.63
CA LEU A 307 -7.62 16.53 8.62
C LEU A 307 -8.04 17.25 9.93
N ALA A 308 -7.56 16.77 11.07
CA ALA A 308 -7.78 17.44 12.36
C ALA A 308 -7.16 18.86 12.37
N ALA A 309 -5.96 19.01 11.79
CA ALA A 309 -5.34 20.32 11.64
C ALA A 309 -6.15 21.25 10.71
N GLN A 310 -6.73 20.73 9.63
CA GLN A 310 -7.64 21.49 8.76
C GLN A 310 -8.92 21.94 9.52
N ALA A 311 -9.53 21.00 10.27
CA ALA A 311 -10.71 21.33 11.07
C ALA A 311 -10.40 22.42 12.09
N LEU A 312 -9.31 22.28 12.86
CA LEU A 312 -8.87 23.27 13.82
C LEU A 312 -8.60 24.64 13.17
N ALA A 313 -7.83 24.65 12.07
CA ALA A 313 -7.52 25.87 11.34
C ALA A 313 -8.80 26.55 10.77
N GLY A 314 -9.76 25.76 10.30
CA GLY A 314 -11.07 26.22 9.85
C GLY A 314 -11.90 26.84 10.99
N LEU A 315 -11.92 26.19 12.17
CA LEU A 315 -12.59 26.69 13.37
C LEU A 315 -11.99 28.00 13.87
N VAL A 316 -10.66 28.10 13.90
CA VAL A 316 -9.94 29.32 14.32
C VAL A 316 -10.18 30.47 13.35
N ALA A 317 -10.17 30.20 12.04
CA ALA A 317 -10.37 31.20 11.01
C ALA A 317 -11.84 31.63 10.83
N ALA A 318 -12.79 30.88 11.37
CA ALA A 318 -14.21 31.19 11.22
C ALA A 318 -14.65 32.36 12.08
N PRO A 319 -15.27 33.40 11.51
CA PRO A 319 -15.72 34.60 12.24
C PRO A 319 -17.05 34.33 12.99
N GLY A 320 -16.97 34.13 14.31
CA GLY A 320 -18.14 33.97 15.16
C GLY A 320 -18.64 32.51 15.30
N LEU A 321 -19.69 32.32 16.11
CA LEU A 321 -20.14 30.99 16.54
C LEU A 321 -20.79 30.16 15.42
N ARG A 322 -21.70 30.74 14.65
CA ARG A 322 -22.44 30.02 13.58
C ARG A 322 -21.51 29.42 12.54
N PRO A 323 -20.53 30.15 11.95
CA PRO A 323 -19.56 29.57 11.02
C PRO A 323 -18.67 28.48 11.65
N ARG A 324 -18.30 28.59 12.94
CA ARG A 324 -17.58 27.57 13.68
C ARG A 324 -18.39 26.29 13.81
N LEU A 325 -19.67 26.42 14.20
CA LEU A 325 -20.58 25.28 14.29
C LEU A 325 -20.79 24.61 12.92
N ALA A 326 -20.81 25.38 11.82
CA ALA A 326 -20.89 24.83 10.47
C ALA A 326 -19.66 23.99 10.12
N VAL A 327 -18.45 24.48 10.41
CA VAL A 327 -17.20 23.70 10.22
C VAL A 327 -17.21 22.42 11.07
N LEU A 328 -17.51 22.57 12.37
CA LEU A 328 -17.57 21.44 13.29
C LEU A 328 -18.59 20.39 12.83
N GLY A 329 -19.82 20.85 12.53
CA GLY A 329 -20.91 19.97 12.06
C GLY A 329 -20.56 19.24 10.77
N ALA A 330 -19.83 19.88 9.85
CA ALA A 330 -19.40 19.23 8.61
C ALA A 330 -18.35 18.13 8.87
N PHE A 331 -17.37 18.36 9.74
CA PHE A 331 -16.41 17.31 10.10
C PHE A 331 -17.05 16.19 10.95
N VAL A 332 -18.00 16.52 11.82
CA VAL A 332 -18.81 15.52 12.54
C VAL A 332 -19.64 14.70 11.56
N LEU A 333 -20.29 15.33 10.57
CA LEU A 333 -21.03 14.61 9.53
C LEU A 333 -20.11 13.70 8.71
N ALA A 334 -18.88 14.12 8.41
CA ALA A 334 -17.89 13.26 7.75
C ALA A 334 -17.47 12.06 8.63
N ALA A 335 -17.41 12.24 9.95
CA ALA A 335 -17.05 11.18 10.87
C ALA A 335 -18.14 10.08 10.98
N VAL A 336 -19.39 10.36 10.61
CA VAL A 336 -20.50 9.36 10.72
C VAL A 336 -20.28 8.14 9.81
N PRO A 337 -20.15 8.25 8.48
CA PRO A 337 -19.95 7.08 7.63
C PRO A 337 -18.60 6.39 7.87
N ALA A 338 -17.54 7.17 8.14
CA ALA A 338 -16.24 6.64 8.51
C ALA A 338 -16.32 5.82 9.81
N GLY A 339 -16.88 6.41 10.87
CA GLY A 339 -17.03 5.76 12.17
C GLY A 339 -17.95 4.54 12.15
N ALA A 340 -19.01 4.59 11.35
CA ALA A 340 -19.90 3.43 11.16
C ALA A 340 -19.16 2.23 10.54
N TYR A 341 -18.38 2.47 9.47
CA TYR A 341 -17.60 1.43 8.84
C TYR A 341 -16.47 0.92 9.76
N VAL A 342 -15.73 1.82 10.42
CA VAL A 342 -14.68 1.46 11.38
C VAL A 342 -15.26 0.64 12.53
N GLY A 343 -16.36 1.11 13.15
CA GLY A 343 -16.99 0.42 14.27
C GLY A 343 -17.48 -0.99 13.88
N TRP A 344 -18.08 -1.11 12.70
CA TRP A 344 -18.48 -2.41 12.17
C TRP A 344 -17.25 -3.32 11.92
N SER A 345 -16.22 -2.84 11.25
CA SER A 345 -15.02 -3.64 10.95
C SER A 345 -14.26 -4.06 12.21
N VAL A 346 -14.13 -3.15 13.19
CA VAL A 346 -13.46 -3.45 14.48
C VAL A 346 -14.25 -4.48 15.28
N SER A 347 -15.60 -4.52 15.17
CA SER A 347 -16.40 -5.55 15.84
C SER A 347 -16.12 -6.98 15.34
N MET A 348 -15.43 -7.14 14.20
CA MET A 348 -15.00 -8.42 13.65
C MET A 348 -13.56 -8.80 14.04
N VAL A 349 -12.81 -7.89 14.67
CA VAL A 349 -11.42 -8.16 15.10
C VAL A 349 -11.43 -9.08 16.31
N SER A 350 -10.73 -10.21 16.22
CA SER A 350 -10.52 -11.11 17.36
C SER A 350 -9.54 -10.53 18.38
N SER A 351 -9.65 -10.94 19.64
CA SER A 351 -8.67 -10.64 20.68
C SER A 351 -7.28 -11.18 20.26
N GLY A 352 -6.23 -10.37 20.47
CA GLY A 352 -4.86 -10.73 20.10
C GLY A 352 -4.30 -10.03 18.85
N THR A 353 -5.15 -9.57 17.92
CA THR A 353 -4.68 -8.83 16.73
C THR A 353 -3.98 -7.51 17.11
N THR A 354 -4.46 -6.82 18.13
CA THR A 354 -3.84 -5.57 18.63
C THR A 354 -2.53 -5.81 19.36
N GLU A 355 -2.40 -6.92 20.06
CA GLU A 355 -1.16 -7.30 20.77
C GLU A 355 -0.02 -7.58 19.79
N SER A 356 -0.29 -8.28 18.68
CA SER A 356 0.72 -8.55 17.65
C SER A 356 1.21 -7.26 16.96
N LEU A 357 0.31 -6.29 16.70
CA LEU A 357 0.67 -5.00 16.12
C LEU A 357 1.61 -4.19 17.01
N VAL A 358 1.35 -4.16 18.31
CA VAL A 358 2.16 -3.40 19.28
C VAL A 358 3.41 -4.18 19.74
N GLY A 359 3.39 -5.51 19.59
CA GLY A 359 4.50 -6.41 19.98
C GLY A 359 5.71 -6.32 19.06
N PHE A 360 5.50 -6.03 17.76
CA PHE A 360 6.57 -6.01 16.76
C PHE A 360 7.42 -4.73 16.84
N SER A 361 8.73 -4.83 16.64
CA SER A 361 9.66 -3.70 16.61
C SER A 361 10.79 -3.95 15.62
N TRP A 362 11.02 -2.98 14.72
CA TRP A 362 12.19 -3.00 13.84
C TRP A 362 13.46 -2.52 14.58
N PRO A 363 14.64 -2.98 14.16
CA PRO A 363 15.91 -2.46 14.66
C PRO A 363 16.04 -0.94 14.47
N ARG A 364 16.68 -0.27 15.42
CA ARG A 364 16.98 1.16 15.31
C ARG A 364 18.28 1.34 14.51
N GLU A 365 18.17 1.91 13.31
CA GLU A 365 19.27 1.94 12.36
C GLU A 365 20.07 3.25 12.38
N VAL A 366 19.50 4.34 12.89
CA VAL A 366 20.12 5.66 12.81
C VAL A 366 20.11 6.40 14.14
N GLY A 367 21.05 7.32 14.35
CA GLY A 367 21.05 8.22 15.50
C GLY A 367 20.05 9.36 15.35
N VAL A 368 19.61 9.96 16.47
CA VAL A 368 18.56 11.01 16.51
C VAL A 368 18.89 12.20 15.59
N ALA A 369 20.13 12.69 15.59
CA ALA A 369 20.52 13.82 14.74
C ALA A 369 20.36 13.51 13.26
N ARG A 370 20.74 12.30 12.83
CA ARG A 370 20.56 11.85 11.44
C ARG A 370 19.07 11.65 11.10
N ALA A 371 18.30 11.09 12.03
CA ALA A 371 16.87 10.94 11.82
C ALA A 371 16.16 12.29 11.67
N VAL A 372 16.54 13.31 12.44
CA VAL A 372 15.99 14.67 12.28
C VAL A 372 16.38 15.27 10.92
N ALA A 373 17.64 15.13 10.51
CA ALA A 373 18.08 15.59 9.18
C ALA A 373 17.31 14.89 8.05
N ALA A 374 17.06 13.59 8.19
CA ALA A 374 16.37 12.77 7.23
C ALA A 374 14.90 13.20 6.96
N ILE A 375 14.27 13.99 7.84
CA ILE A 375 12.95 14.57 7.57
C ILE A 375 12.97 15.44 6.30
N LEU A 376 14.07 16.20 6.09
CA LEU A 376 14.20 17.07 4.92
C LEU A 376 14.78 16.33 3.69
N ASP A 377 15.52 15.25 3.92
CA ASP A 377 16.09 14.39 2.87
C ASP A 377 15.14 13.27 2.44
N LEU A 378 13.98 13.15 3.09
CA LEU A 378 12.98 12.09 2.89
C LEU A 378 13.53 10.67 3.13
N GLY A 379 14.40 10.48 4.12
CA GLY A 379 14.82 9.15 4.54
C GLY A 379 16.27 9.05 5.03
N PRO A 380 16.71 7.85 5.45
CA PRO A 380 17.97 7.65 6.16
C PRO A 380 19.21 7.70 5.26
N THR A 381 19.04 7.64 3.94
CA THR A 381 20.17 7.64 2.98
C THR A 381 20.74 9.03 2.72
N ALA A 382 22.00 9.07 2.29
CA ALA A 382 22.74 10.31 2.05
C ALA A 382 22.39 11.03 0.72
N VAL A 383 21.24 10.74 0.12
CA VAL A 383 20.78 11.44 -1.09
C VAL A 383 20.38 12.85 -0.69
N ALA A 384 21.37 13.75 -0.66
CA ALA A 384 21.14 15.14 -0.30
C ALA A 384 20.24 15.83 -1.34
N SER A 385 19.06 16.25 -0.90
CA SER A 385 18.15 17.01 -1.74
C SER A 385 18.06 18.47 -1.28
N VAL A 386 19.19 19.16 -1.33
CA VAL A 386 19.32 20.53 -0.86
C VAL A 386 18.25 21.45 -1.46
N GLY A 387 17.99 21.33 -2.75
CA GLY A 387 16.96 22.14 -3.42
C GLY A 387 15.56 21.88 -2.88
N MET A 388 15.21 20.62 -2.57
CA MET A 388 13.94 20.26 -1.98
C MET A 388 13.87 20.75 -0.52
N ALA A 389 14.90 20.51 0.28
CA ALA A 389 14.96 20.98 1.66
C ALA A 389 14.78 22.50 1.74
N VAL A 390 15.46 23.26 0.89
CA VAL A 390 15.31 24.71 0.80
C VAL A 390 13.87 25.08 0.42
N ALA A 391 13.27 24.42 -0.57
CA ALA A 391 11.89 24.70 -0.98
C ALA A 391 10.89 24.39 0.14
N VAL A 392 11.06 23.31 0.89
CA VAL A 392 10.25 22.95 2.06
C VAL A 392 10.40 23.99 3.17
N ILE A 393 11.63 24.39 3.50
CA ILE A 393 11.92 25.41 4.52
C ILE A 393 11.29 26.75 4.14
N VAL A 394 11.40 27.18 2.88
CA VAL A 394 10.75 28.41 2.40
C VAL A 394 9.23 28.30 2.46
N GLY A 395 8.67 27.13 2.15
CA GLY A 395 7.23 26.84 2.29
C GLY A 395 6.76 26.93 3.73
N LEU A 396 7.52 26.36 4.68
CA LEU A 396 7.28 26.49 6.11
C LEU A 396 7.35 27.96 6.57
N ALA A 397 8.40 28.68 6.18
CA ALA A 397 8.55 30.09 6.49
C ALA A 397 7.37 30.90 5.95
N ALA A 398 6.91 30.63 4.73
CA ALA A 398 5.76 31.27 4.13
C ALA A 398 4.44 30.92 4.87
N ALA A 399 4.30 29.70 5.38
CA ALA A 399 3.15 29.30 6.19
C ALA A 399 3.11 30.05 7.56
N ILE A 400 4.28 30.31 8.15
CA ILE A 400 4.40 30.98 9.46
C ILE A 400 4.24 32.50 9.31
N THR A 401 4.89 33.12 8.30
CA THR A 401 5.02 34.55 8.18
C THR A 401 3.85 35.20 7.43
N ASP A 402 3.20 34.49 6.48
CA ASP A 402 2.06 35.03 5.72
C ASP A 402 0.71 34.61 6.34
N PRO A 403 -0.05 35.48 7.00
CA PRO A 403 -1.33 35.10 7.62
C PRO A 403 -2.34 34.48 6.67
N ARG A 404 -2.27 34.84 5.35
CA ARG A 404 -3.17 34.28 4.33
C ARG A 404 -2.89 32.82 4.00
N ARG A 405 -1.68 32.35 4.28
CA ARG A 405 -1.22 30.97 4.03
C ARG A 405 -1.32 30.06 5.25
N ARG A 406 -1.42 30.63 6.46
CA ARG A 406 -1.47 29.85 7.73
C ARG A 406 -2.57 28.80 7.71
N ARG A 407 -3.81 29.21 7.39
CA ARG A 407 -4.95 28.29 7.37
C ARG A 407 -4.79 27.20 6.30
N PRO A 408 -4.60 27.51 5.01
CA PRO A 408 -4.52 26.47 4.01
C PRO A 408 -3.29 25.55 4.17
N LEU A 409 -2.16 26.01 4.70
CA LEU A 409 -0.97 25.21 4.90
C LEU A 409 -0.89 24.56 6.30
N ALA A 410 -1.90 24.71 7.16
CA ALA A 410 -1.91 24.11 8.49
C ALA A 410 -1.82 22.58 8.44
N ALA A 411 -2.51 21.93 7.52
CA ALA A 411 -2.49 20.48 7.36
C ALA A 411 -1.11 19.94 6.93
N PRO A 412 -0.45 20.42 5.86
CA PRO A 412 0.87 19.92 5.51
C PRO A 412 1.93 20.28 6.57
N VAL A 413 1.81 21.40 7.29
CA VAL A 413 2.71 21.73 8.41
C VAL A 413 2.52 20.73 9.56
N ALA A 414 1.29 20.45 9.98
CA ALA A 414 0.99 19.51 11.03
C ALA A 414 1.43 18.08 10.64
N ALA A 415 1.17 17.68 9.39
CA ALA A 415 1.61 16.38 8.87
C ALA A 415 3.13 16.25 8.90
N LEU A 416 3.88 17.26 8.45
CA LEU A 416 5.35 17.24 8.49
C LEU A 416 5.87 17.10 9.91
N LEU A 417 5.31 17.84 10.87
CA LEU A 417 5.71 17.80 12.28
C LEU A 417 5.40 16.44 12.91
N VAL A 418 4.16 15.94 12.76
CA VAL A 418 3.74 14.70 13.41
C VAL A 418 4.40 13.50 12.76
N TYR A 419 4.39 13.38 11.43
CA TYR A 419 5.04 12.26 10.75
C TYR A 419 6.56 12.30 10.95
N GLY A 420 7.17 13.50 10.97
CA GLY A 420 8.59 13.66 11.28
C GLY A 420 8.92 13.22 12.70
N THR A 421 8.09 13.55 13.67
CA THR A 421 8.25 13.07 15.06
C THR A 421 8.13 11.56 15.14
N LEU A 422 7.09 10.96 14.53
CA LEU A 422 6.89 9.51 14.50
C LEU A 422 8.04 8.81 13.78
N TYR A 423 8.55 9.39 12.69
CA TYR A 423 9.75 8.89 12.00
C TYR A 423 10.97 8.86 12.91
N VAL A 424 11.27 9.96 13.64
CA VAL A 424 12.41 10.01 14.57
C VAL A 424 12.24 9.01 15.70
N LEU A 425 11.03 8.90 16.25
CA LEU A 425 10.72 7.92 17.28
C LEU A 425 10.99 6.49 16.80
N ALA A 426 10.47 6.12 15.65
CA ALA A 426 10.62 4.77 15.09
C ALA A 426 12.06 4.48 14.66
N ALA A 427 12.78 5.45 14.08
CA ALA A 427 14.11 5.25 13.52
C ALA A 427 15.24 5.29 14.56
N ALA A 428 15.09 6.06 15.64
CA ALA A 428 16.23 6.44 16.49
C ALA A 428 16.00 6.33 18.00
N VAL A 429 14.74 6.31 18.47
CA VAL A 429 14.45 6.33 19.91
C VAL A 429 14.17 4.92 20.41
N ARG A 430 14.86 4.52 21.48
CA ARG A 430 14.68 3.22 22.14
C ARG A 430 13.65 3.31 23.28
N GLY A 431 12.93 2.25 23.52
CA GLY A 431 11.99 2.09 24.61
C GLY A 431 10.61 1.61 24.15
N ASP A 432 10.00 0.74 24.95
CA ASP A 432 8.73 0.10 24.60
C ASP A 432 7.56 1.10 24.46
N TRP A 433 7.63 2.24 25.15
CA TRP A 433 6.64 3.30 25.03
C TRP A 433 6.54 3.90 23.61
N VAL A 434 7.60 3.80 22.79
CA VAL A 434 7.60 4.27 21.40
C VAL A 434 6.52 3.54 20.59
N ARG A 435 6.38 2.23 20.82
CA ARG A 435 5.40 1.39 20.13
C ARG A 435 3.95 1.80 20.40
N THR A 436 3.67 2.44 21.51
CA THR A 436 2.33 3.01 21.76
C THR A 436 1.92 4.03 20.69
N PHE A 437 2.87 4.75 20.11
CA PHE A 437 2.64 5.76 19.07
C PHE A 437 2.90 5.24 17.66
N THR A 438 3.80 4.29 17.50
CA THR A 438 4.29 3.83 16.19
C THR A 438 3.77 2.45 15.81
N GLY A 439 3.22 1.68 16.75
CA GLY A 439 2.80 0.29 16.56
C GLY A 439 1.75 0.08 15.47
N PHE A 440 0.80 1.02 15.29
CA PHE A 440 -0.18 0.95 14.19
C PHE A 440 0.45 1.00 12.80
N TRP A 441 1.72 1.41 12.69
CA TRP A 441 2.56 1.36 11.48
C TRP A 441 3.65 0.30 11.61
N TRP A 442 3.48 -0.73 12.49
CA TRP A 442 4.45 -1.80 12.73
C TRP A 442 5.80 -1.30 13.22
N ASP A 443 5.83 -0.12 13.88
CA ASP A 443 7.06 0.53 14.32
C ASP A 443 8.10 0.72 13.18
N ASP A 444 7.60 0.74 11.94
CA ASP A 444 8.41 0.80 10.71
C ASP A 444 8.65 2.26 10.30
N PHE A 445 9.87 2.74 10.49
CA PHE A 445 10.25 4.10 10.13
C PHE A 445 10.20 4.37 8.62
N TYR A 446 10.30 3.36 7.76
CA TYR A 446 10.13 3.52 6.31
C TYR A 446 8.70 3.88 5.91
N ARG A 447 7.71 3.41 6.66
CA ARG A 447 6.31 3.84 6.47
C ARG A 447 6.12 5.31 6.80
N PHE A 448 6.77 5.81 7.86
CA PHE A 448 6.75 7.23 8.18
C PHE A 448 7.53 8.06 7.17
N ALA A 449 8.68 7.58 6.67
CA ALA A 449 9.41 8.20 5.56
C ALA A 449 8.54 8.34 4.30
N SER A 450 7.73 7.33 3.99
CA SER A 450 6.76 7.38 2.89
C SER A 450 5.69 8.46 3.11
N LEU A 451 5.16 8.58 4.34
CA LEU A 451 4.17 9.60 4.68
C LEU A 451 4.73 11.03 4.60
N LEU A 452 6.02 11.23 4.84
CA LEU A 452 6.68 12.55 4.78
C LEU A 452 6.70 13.15 3.36
N VAL A 453 6.59 12.34 2.31
CA VAL A 453 6.61 12.83 0.92
C VAL A 453 5.45 13.79 0.65
N LEU A 454 4.25 13.47 1.15
CA LEU A 454 3.06 14.30 0.93
C LEU A 454 3.22 15.74 1.47
N PRO A 455 3.49 15.98 2.77
CA PRO A 455 3.65 17.33 3.28
C PRO A 455 4.86 18.03 2.66
N SER A 456 5.97 17.34 2.44
CA SER A 456 7.17 17.90 1.82
C SER A 456 6.91 18.39 0.40
N ALA A 457 6.20 17.59 -0.43
CA ALA A 457 5.84 17.98 -1.79
C ALA A 457 4.95 19.23 -1.82
N VAL A 458 3.91 19.27 -0.97
CA VAL A 458 3.00 20.42 -0.89
C VAL A 458 3.72 21.68 -0.40
N LEU A 459 4.56 21.55 0.64
CA LEU A 459 5.35 22.67 1.17
C LEU A 459 6.41 23.16 0.18
N ALA A 460 7.06 22.23 -0.54
CA ALA A 460 7.98 22.60 -1.62
C ALA A 460 7.27 23.40 -2.72
N GLY A 461 6.07 22.96 -3.13
CA GLY A 461 5.23 23.70 -4.06
C GLY A 461 4.88 25.12 -3.55
N ALA A 462 4.53 25.23 -2.26
CA ALA A 462 4.26 26.51 -1.61
C ALA A 462 5.52 27.40 -1.53
N GLY A 463 6.70 26.82 -1.28
CA GLY A 463 7.99 27.47 -1.25
C GLY A 463 8.36 28.04 -2.62
N VAL A 464 8.29 27.23 -3.67
CA VAL A 464 8.54 27.68 -5.06
C VAL A 464 7.59 28.81 -5.43
N ARG A 465 6.31 28.71 -5.05
CA ARG A 465 5.32 29.79 -5.27
C ARG A 465 5.65 31.07 -4.48
N ALA A 466 6.28 30.95 -3.31
CA ALA A 466 6.71 32.10 -2.52
C ALA A 466 7.93 32.79 -3.13
N LEU A 467 8.87 32.03 -3.65
CA LEU A 467 10.07 32.54 -4.31
C LEU A 467 9.79 33.22 -5.66
N VAL A 468 8.67 32.87 -6.32
CA VAL A 468 8.30 33.40 -7.63
C VAL A 468 6.98 34.19 -7.52
N PRO A 469 7.00 35.48 -7.11
CA PRO A 469 5.83 36.33 -7.04
C PRO A 469 5.18 36.52 -8.43
N ARG A 470 3.85 36.78 -8.44
CA ARG A 470 3.12 37.07 -9.69
C ARG A 470 3.72 38.29 -10.39
N GLY A 471 4.02 38.18 -11.69
CA GLY A 471 4.59 39.27 -12.48
C GLY A 471 6.10 39.47 -12.37
N SER A 472 6.80 38.78 -11.46
CA SER A 472 8.26 38.91 -11.31
C SER A 472 9.05 38.43 -12.53
N LEU A 473 8.51 37.47 -13.30
CA LEU A 473 9.14 36.95 -14.53
C LEU A 473 9.36 37.99 -15.64
N ARG A 474 8.81 39.20 -15.50
CA ARG A 474 9.11 40.30 -16.39
C ARG A 474 10.49 40.94 -16.11
N ARG A 475 11.10 40.67 -14.93
CA ARG A 475 12.41 41.17 -14.56
C ARG A 475 13.51 40.18 -14.90
N PRO A 476 14.61 40.60 -15.60
CA PRO A 476 15.68 39.66 -15.98
C PRO A 476 16.31 38.89 -14.80
N ALA A 477 16.58 39.58 -13.69
CA ALA A 477 17.13 38.96 -12.48
C ALA A 477 16.24 37.89 -11.88
N ALA A 478 14.89 38.05 -11.96
CA ALA A 478 13.94 37.04 -11.49
C ALA A 478 13.92 35.81 -12.41
N ARG A 479 14.14 35.96 -13.72
CA ARG A 479 14.27 34.85 -14.67
C ARG A 479 15.52 34.02 -14.36
N VAL A 480 16.65 34.68 -14.06
CA VAL A 480 17.87 33.98 -13.63
C VAL A 480 17.67 33.23 -12.32
N GLY A 481 17.04 33.86 -11.32
CA GLY A 481 16.73 33.21 -10.04
C GLY A 481 15.82 31.98 -10.21
N VAL A 482 14.81 32.07 -11.08
CA VAL A 482 13.96 30.93 -11.41
C VAL A 482 14.72 29.84 -12.14
N ALA A 483 15.57 30.20 -13.11
CA ALA A 483 16.39 29.22 -13.83
C ALA A 483 17.35 28.47 -12.89
N VAL A 484 17.98 29.18 -11.94
CA VAL A 484 18.84 28.57 -10.92
C VAL A 484 18.02 27.66 -9.99
N ALA A 485 16.85 28.10 -9.52
CA ALA A 485 15.98 27.30 -8.69
C ALA A 485 15.49 26.03 -9.41
N VAL A 486 15.15 26.14 -10.70
CA VAL A 486 14.77 24.99 -11.54
C VAL A 486 15.96 24.07 -11.75
N ALA A 487 17.17 24.58 -12.02
CA ALA A 487 18.37 23.77 -12.18
C ALA A 487 18.72 23.01 -10.89
N LEU A 488 18.66 23.68 -9.73
CA LEU A 488 18.87 23.04 -8.43
C LEU A 488 17.79 21.97 -8.17
N ALA A 489 16.52 22.24 -8.48
CA ALA A 489 15.44 21.28 -8.34
C ALA A 489 15.63 20.06 -9.26
N LEU A 490 16.07 20.26 -10.50
CA LEU A 490 16.38 19.17 -11.44
C LEU A 490 17.58 18.34 -10.99
N LEU A 491 18.64 18.97 -10.50
CA LEU A 491 19.81 18.27 -9.95
C LEU A 491 19.43 17.42 -8.73
N THR A 492 18.57 17.94 -7.88
CA THR A 492 18.07 17.25 -6.69
C THR A 492 17.13 16.10 -7.08
N ALA A 493 16.22 16.37 -8.00
CA ALA A 493 15.29 15.36 -8.50
C ALA A 493 16.01 14.21 -9.21
N SER A 494 17.16 14.46 -9.85
CA SER A 494 17.93 13.42 -10.52
C SER A 494 18.50 12.38 -9.55
N GLY A 495 19.01 12.79 -8.37
CA GLY A 495 19.50 11.86 -7.35
C GLY A 495 18.36 10.97 -6.79
N HIS A 496 17.23 11.58 -6.49
CA HIS A 496 16.03 10.82 -6.07
C HIS A 496 15.53 9.89 -7.17
N ALA A 497 15.52 10.32 -8.42
CA ALA A 497 15.06 9.51 -9.55
C ALA A 497 15.96 8.28 -9.79
N VAL A 498 17.29 8.43 -9.64
CA VAL A 498 18.22 7.30 -9.72
C VAL A 498 17.95 6.31 -8.59
N MET A 499 17.86 6.78 -7.34
CA MET A 499 17.55 5.94 -6.19
C MET A 499 16.19 5.25 -6.36
N SER A 500 15.15 5.94 -6.85
CA SER A 500 13.84 5.39 -7.11
C SER A 500 13.88 4.27 -8.14
N ARG A 501 14.64 4.46 -9.22
CA ARG A 501 14.84 3.44 -10.26
C ARG A 501 15.54 2.21 -9.70
N ASP A 502 16.64 2.41 -8.99
CA ASP A 502 17.47 1.31 -8.48
C ASP A 502 16.72 0.51 -7.41
N LEU A 503 16.01 1.21 -6.51
CA LEU A 503 15.17 0.57 -5.50
C LEU A 503 14.01 -0.22 -6.13
N THR A 504 13.35 0.34 -7.14
CA THR A 504 12.26 -0.36 -7.82
C THR A 504 12.81 -1.58 -8.57
N ALA A 505 13.96 -1.44 -9.26
CA ALA A 505 14.62 -2.55 -9.92
C ALA A 505 14.97 -3.67 -8.93
N TRP A 506 15.49 -3.32 -7.74
CA TRP A 506 15.77 -4.26 -6.67
C TRP A 506 14.50 -4.99 -6.18
N GLY A 507 13.40 -4.29 -5.99
CA GLY A 507 12.13 -4.88 -5.52
C GLY A 507 11.47 -5.87 -6.48
N TYR A 508 11.96 -5.94 -7.74
CA TYR A 508 11.49 -6.86 -8.78
C TYR A 508 12.65 -7.64 -9.42
N ALA A 509 13.80 -7.71 -8.74
CA ALA A 509 14.99 -8.41 -9.20
C ALA A 509 14.80 -9.94 -9.22
N ASP A 510 15.85 -10.67 -9.49
CA ASP A 510 15.92 -12.13 -9.45
C ASP A 510 16.18 -12.57 -7.99
N GLY A 511 15.14 -12.97 -7.27
CA GLY A 511 15.17 -13.21 -5.83
C GLY A 511 14.93 -11.93 -4.99
N PRO A 512 14.87 -12.01 -3.63
CA PRO A 512 15.02 -13.21 -2.79
C PRO A 512 13.75 -14.06 -2.62
N ALA A 513 12.57 -13.62 -3.09
CA ALA A 513 11.36 -14.43 -2.95
C ALA A 513 11.27 -15.54 -3.96
N VAL A 514 11.48 -15.24 -5.24
CA VAL A 514 11.50 -16.22 -6.33
C VAL A 514 12.57 -15.82 -7.34
N THR A 515 13.57 -16.68 -7.53
CA THR A 515 14.56 -16.55 -8.59
C THR A 515 14.00 -17.04 -9.94
N ALA A 516 14.72 -16.73 -11.03
CA ALA A 516 14.39 -17.26 -12.35
C ALA A 516 14.42 -18.80 -12.38
N ASP A 517 15.37 -19.41 -11.69
CA ASP A 517 15.51 -20.87 -11.58
C ASP A 517 14.37 -21.49 -10.75
N GLU A 518 13.97 -20.83 -9.65
CA GLU A 518 12.79 -21.25 -8.88
C GLU A 518 11.52 -21.13 -9.72
N ARG A 519 11.38 -20.05 -10.49
CA ARG A 519 10.24 -19.83 -11.36
C ARG A 519 10.04 -20.97 -12.36
N LEU A 520 11.11 -21.53 -12.92
CA LEU A 520 11.02 -22.69 -13.81
C LEU A 520 10.37 -23.90 -13.12
N VAL A 521 10.70 -24.12 -11.84
CA VAL A 521 10.12 -25.23 -11.06
C VAL A 521 8.67 -24.98 -10.67
N LEU A 522 8.32 -23.71 -10.34
CA LEU A 522 6.90 -23.33 -10.11
C LEU A 522 6.06 -23.53 -11.38
N ASP A 523 6.57 -23.11 -12.54
CA ASP A 523 5.90 -23.26 -13.84
C ASP A 523 5.78 -24.75 -14.21
N ALA A 524 6.83 -25.56 -13.98
CA ALA A 524 6.81 -27.00 -14.18
C ALA A 524 5.76 -27.73 -13.31
N LEU A 525 5.57 -27.29 -12.05
CA LEU A 525 4.49 -27.80 -11.21
C LEU A 525 3.12 -27.37 -11.76
N GLY A 526 2.97 -26.13 -12.18
CA GLY A 526 1.72 -25.64 -12.80
C GLY A 526 1.32 -26.43 -14.05
N GLU A 527 2.29 -26.81 -14.90
CA GLU A 527 2.05 -27.61 -16.10
C GLU A 527 1.69 -29.07 -15.83
N ARG A 528 2.25 -29.64 -14.74
CA ARG A 528 2.02 -31.05 -14.35
C ARG A 528 0.86 -31.24 -13.39
N TYR A 529 0.30 -30.13 -12.89
CA TYR A 529 -0.68 -30.19 -11.82
C TYR A 529 -1.97 -30.92 -12.24
N ASP A 530 -2.21 -32.05 -11.58
CA ASP A 530 -3.37 -32.93 -11.79
C ASP A 530 -4.27 -33.04 -10.56
N GLY A 531 -3.97 -32.26 -9.52
CA GLY A 531 -4.72 -32.21 -8.27
C GLY A 531 -3.86 -32.35 -7.02
N GLY A 532 -4.51 -32.32 -5.86
CA GLY A 532 -3.87 -32.38 -4.56
C GLY A 532 -3.30 -31.03 -4.09
N VAL A 533 -2.49 -31.10 -3.03
CA VAL A 533 -1.89 -29.93 -2.37
C VAL A 533 -0.36 -30.03 -2.47
N ALA A 534 0.31 -28.90 -2.67
CA ALA A 534 1.76 -28.81 -2.58
C ALA A 534 2.20 -28.40 -1.17
N LEU A 535 3.03 -29.18 -0.53
CA LEU A 535 3.71 -28.81 0.70
C LEU A 535 4.95 -27.99 0.35
N ASN A 536 5.05 -26.82 0.93
CA ASN A 536 6.08 -25.82 0.64
C ASN A 536 6.74 -25.29 1.91
N ASP A 537 7.92 -24.70 1.79
CA ASP A 537 8.50 -23.89 2.86
C ASP A 537 7.89 -22.47 2.82
N PRO A 538 7.26 -21.98 3.89
CA PRO A 538 6.60 -20.68 3.90
C PRO A 538 7.54 -19.48 3.71
N PHE A 539 8.86 -19.68 3.87
CA PHE A 539 9.84 -18.59 3.79
C PHE A 539 10.68 -18.58 2.51
N ASP A 540 10.54 -19.57 1.61
CA ASP A 540 11.36 -19.65 0.41
C ASP A 540 10.66 -19.17 -0.88
N GLY A 541 9.50 -18.53 -0.76
CA GLY A 541 8.77 -18.00 -1.89
C GLY A 541 7.97 -19.02 -2.71
N THR A 542 8.10 -20.33 -2.46
CA THR A 542 7.39 -21.36 -3.25
C THR A 542 5.86 -21.30 -3.13
N ALA A 543 5.33 -20.60 -2.12
CA ALA A 543 3.90 -20.27 -2.03
C ALA A 543 3.36 -19.46 -3.24
N TRP A 544 4.24 -18.81 -4.01
CA TRP A 544 3.85 -18.16 -5.26
C TRP A 544 3.26 -19.10 -6.31
N VAL A 545 3.47 -20.43 -6.19
CA VAL A 545 2.84 -21.39 -7.11
C VAL A 545 1.31 -21.32 -7.05
N TYR A 546 0.72 -21.04 -5.87
CA TYR A 546 -0.71 -20.80 -5.77
C TYR A 546 -1.12 -19.52 -6.50
N ALA A 547 -0.42 -18.44 -6.24
CA ALA A 547 -0.74 -17.14 -6.86
C ALA A 547 -0.61 -17.18 -8.40
N LEU A 548 0.39 -17.90 -8.92
CA LEU A 548 0.69 -17.97 -10.35
C LEU A 548 -0.15 -18.99 -11.10
N HIS A 549 -0.31 -20.19 -10.54
CA HIS A 549 -0.87 -21.35 -11.23
C HIS A 549 -2.14 -21.93 -10.59
N GLY A 550 -2.55 -21.39 -9.41
CA GLY A 550 -3.72 -21.92 -8.69
C GLY A 550 -3.47 -23.26 -7.98
N VAL A 551 -2.21 -23.71 -7.87
CA VAL A 551 -1.87 -24.94 -7.14
C VAL A 551 -2.00 -24.69 -5.64
N PRO A 552 -2.93 -25.37 -4.94
CA PRO A 552 -3.09 -25.16 -3.50
C PRO A 552 -1.83 -25.51 -2.74
N VAL A 553 -1.50 -24.71 -1.73
CA VAL A 553 -0.32 -24.91 -0.88
C VAL A 553 -0.70 -25.11 0.58
N VAL A 554 0.15 -25.82 1.35
CA VAL A 554 -0.05 -25.99 2.78
C VAL A 554 0.18 -24.68 3.53
N PHE A 555 1.18 -23.88 3.09
CA PHE A 555 1.55 -22.61 3.70
C PHE A 555 1.41 -21.50 2.65
N GLY A 556 0.33 -20.71 2.74
CA GLY A 556 0.06 -19.63 1.78
C GLY A 556 0.73 -18.30 2.13
N ALA A 557 1.34 -18.17 3.30
CA ALA A 557 2.02 -16.97 3.78
C ALA A 557 3.18 -17.34 4.73
N PRO A 558 4.16 -16.43 4.93
CA PRO A 558 5.20 -16.61 5.95
C PRO A 558 4.61 -16.82 7.36
N LEU A 559 5.31 -17.61 8.19
CA LEU A 559 4.87 -17.90 9.54
C LEU A 559 5.12 -16.70 10.47
N ALA A 560 4.17 -16.45 11.37
CA ALA A 560 4.28 -15.43 12.43
C ALA A 560 4.99 -15.99 13.67
N ASP A 561 5.14 -15.16 14.71
CA ASP A 561 5.81 -15.51 15.97
C ASP A 561 5.15 -16.69 16.72
N ASP A 562 3.82 -16.86 16.58
CA ASP A 562 3.08 -18.05 17.06
C ASP A 562 2.55 -18.86 15.86
N PRO A 563 3.39 -19.70 15.25
CA PRO A 563 3.00 -20.45 14.07
C PRO A 563 1.94 -21.52 14.36
N VAL A 564 1.87 -22.04 15.59
CA VAL A 564 0.84 -23.02 15.96
C VAL A 564 -0.53 -22.37 16.01
N ALA A 565 -0.65 -21.19 16.56
CA ALA A 565 -1.91 -20.42 16.52
C ALA A 565 -2.30 -20.04 15.09
N GLN A 566 -1.33 -19.77 14.22
CA GLN A 566 -1.55 -19.37 12.83
C GLN A 566 -1.99 -20.54 11.94
N VAL A 567 -1.26 -21.63 11.93
CA VAL A 567 -1.45 -22.73 10.96
C VAL A 567 -1.90 -24.05 11.57
N GLY A 568 -1.84 -24.21 12.88
CA GLY A 568 -2.19 -25.43 13.60
C GLY A 568 -1.02 -26.37 13.82
N ALA A 569 -1.08 -27.18 14.89
CA ALA A 569 -0.06 -28.13 15.25
C ALA A 569 0.19 -29.18 14.15
N ASP A 570 -0.86 -29.58 13.43
CA ASP A 570 -0.79 -30.60 12.39
C ASP A 570 0.05 -30.11 11.19
N ARG A 571 -0.13 -28.85 10.74
CA ARG A 571 0.73 -28.27 9.68
C ARG A 571 2.14 -28.05 10.18
N MET A 572 2.33 -27.71 11.46
CA MET A 572 3.66 -27.60 12.04
C MET A 572 4.38 -28.95 12.11
N THR A 573 3.66 -30.07 12.27
CA THR A 573 4.24 -31.42 12.13
C THR A 573 4.79 -31.65 10.73
N LEU A 574 4.09 -31.24 9.69
CA LEU A 574 4.59 -31.31 8.31
C LEU A 574 5.80 -30.41 8.10
N TYR A 575 5.77 -29.17 8.61
CA TYR A 575 6.86 -28.21 8.51
C TYR A 575 8.16 -28.74 9.10
N THR A 576 8.08 -29.43 10.26
CA THR A 576 9.25 -29.93 10.97
C THR A 576 9.70 -31.32 10.57
N SER A 577 8.86 -32.10 9.86
CA SER A 577 9.10 -33.57 9.75
C SER A 577 8.67 -34.20 8.41
N VAL A 578 8.38 -33.43 7.34
CA VAL A 578 7.94 -34.01 6.05
C VAL A 578 8.94 -34.98 5.44
N ASN A 579 10.24 -34.85 5.69
CA ASN A 579 11.28 -35.79 5.27
C ASN A 579 11.09 -37.20 5.85
N ARG A 580 10.20 -37.41 6.83
CA ARG A 580 9.85 -38.67 7.45
C ARG A 580 8.56 -39.29 6.89
N TYR A 581 8.03 -38.76 5.80
CA TYR A 581 6.88 -39.36 5.14
C TYR A 581 7.13 -40.83 4.80
N GLY A 582 6.19 -41.73 5.18
CA GLY A 582 6.32 -43.16 5.06
C GLY A 582 7.10 -43.85 6.21
N PHE A 583 7.81 -43.11 7.05
CA PHE A 583 8.53 -43.62 8.22
C PHE A 583 7.87 -43.23 9.55
N ASP A 584 7.21 -42.06 9.60
CA ASP A 584 6.44 -41.57 10.75
C ASP A 584 4.95 -41.65 10.43
N PRO A 585 4.17 -42.44 11.22
CA PRO A 585 2.73 -42.58 11.00
C PRO A 585 1.95 -41.26 11.10
N THR A 586 2.39 -40.35 11.97
CA THR A 586 1.73 -39.03 12.14
C THR A 586 1.94 -38.14 10.91
N VAL A 587 3.17 -38.07 10.42
CA VAL A 587 3.50 -37.32 9.19
C VAL A 587 2.77 -37.93 8.00
N THR A 588 2.78 -39.26 7.88
CA THR A 588 2.12 -39.99 6.77
C THR A 588 0.63 -39.71 6.76
N ARG A 589 -0.03 -39.80 7.92
CA ARG A 589 -1.46 -39.48 8.08
C ARG A 589 -1.79 -38.03 7.72
N GLU A 590 -0.98 -37.07 8.19
CA GLU A 590 -1.25 -35.65 7.93
C GLU A 590 -1.07 -35.27 6.45
N MET A 591 -0.09 -35.89 5.76
CA MET A 591 0.08 -35.79 4.32
C MET A 591 -1.14 -36.33 3.55
N GLN A 592 -1.63 -37.52 3.95
CA GLN A 592 -2.81 -38.13 3.33
C GLN A 592 -4.09 -37.39 3.59
N LEU A 593 -4.33 -36.92 4.83
CA LEU A 593 -5.53 -36.16 5.19
C LEU A 593 -5.66 -34.83 4.40
N ARG A 594 -4.54 -34.26 3.97
CA ARG A 594 -4.50 -33.01 3.19
C ARG A 594 -4.37 -33.23 1.69
N ASP A 595 -4.38 -34.47 1.23
CA ASP A 595 -4.11 -34.84 -0.17
C ASP A 595 -2.82 -34.18 -0.69
N VAL A 596 -1.73 -34.21 0.13
CA VAL A 596 -0.44 -33.69 -0.29
C VAL A 596 0.17 -34.61 -1.32
N ARG A 597 0.27 -34.16 -2.57
CA ARG A 597 0.83 -34.93 -3.71
C ARG A 597 2.18 -34.39 -4.18
N TRP A 598 2.51 -33.17 -3.75
CA TRP A 598 3.71 -32.47 -4.17
C TRP A 598 4.46 -31.93 -2.97
N VAL A 599 5.79 -31.92 -3.01
CA VAL A 599 6.65 -31.20 -2.08
C VAL A 599 7.57 -30.31 -2.90
N ILE A 600 7.54 -28.99 -2.65
CA ILE A 600 8.36 -28.04 -3.37
C ILE A 600 9.20 -27.22 -2.40
N VAL A 601 10.48 -27.03 -2.75
CA VAL A 601 11.47 -26.34 -1.92
C VAL A 601 12.33 -25.45 -2.79
N GLY A 602 12.36 -24.16 -2.49
CA GLY A 602 13.28 -23.18 -3.07
C GLY A 602 14.63 -23.17 -2.36
N THR A 603 15.60 -22.46 -2.88
CA THR A 603 16.93 -22.27 -2.24
C THR A 603 17.07 -20.92 -1.55
N GLU A 604 16.34 -19.91 -2.02
CA GLU A 604 16.33 -18.58 -1.46
C GLU A 604 15.39 -18.47 -0.26
N SER A 605 15.48 -17.35 0.48
CA SER A 605 14.63 -17.08 1.63
C SER A 605 14.26 -15.60 1.69
N VAL A 606 12.99 -15.31 1.98
CA VAL A 606 12.49 -13.94 2.22
C VAL A 606 12.74 -13.47 3.66
N GLY A 607 13.53 -14.17 4.41
CA GLY A 607 13.74 -14.01 5.85
C GLY A 607 13.16 -15.18 6.62
N GLY A 608 13.39 -15.23 7.93
CA GLY A 608 12.91 -16.32 8.77
C GLY A 608 14.04 -17.11 9.42
N PRO A 609 13.71 -18.16 10.17
CA PRO A 609 14.67 -18.88 11.03
C PRO A 609 15.59 -19.85 10.30
N GLY A 610 15.69 -19.78 8.98
CA GLY A 610 16.42 -20.76 8.15
C GLY A 610 15.59 -21.97 7.75
N ARG A 611 16.18 -22.91 7.00
CA ARG A 611 15.50 -24.10 6.47
C ARG A 611 15.05 -25.03 7.61
N PRO A 612 13.75 -25.34 7.74
CA PRO A 612 13.28 -26.25 8.78
C PRO A 612 13.75 -27.69 8.54
N GLY A 613 13.94 -28.43 9.64
CA GLY A 613 14.45 -29.82 9.61
C GLY A 613 13.66 -30.75 8.70
N GLY A 614 12.35 -30.55 8.60
CA GLY A 614 11.48 -31.35 7.72
C GLY A 614 11.83 -31.26 6.24
N PHE A 615 12.39 -30.16 5.78
CA PHE A 615 12.77 -29.97 4.37
C PHE A 615 14.24 -30.31 4.08
N ILE A 616 14.97 -30.87 5.08
CA ILE A 616 16.35 -31.33 4.92
C ILE A 616 16.35 -32.82 4.56
N GLY A 617 17.15 -33.22 3.57
CA GLY A 617 17.32 -34.61 3.19
C GLY A 617 16.13 -35.26 2.46
N LEU A 618 15.23 -34.46 1.86
CA LEU A 618 14.08 -34.99 1.10
C LEU A 618 14.47 -36.00 0.02
N HIS A 619 15.61 -35.80 -0.63
CA HIS A 619 16.14 -36.69 -1.67
C HIS A 619 16.56 -38.09 -1.14
N LEU A 620 16.69 -38.24 0.19
CA LEU A 620 16.99 -39.53 0.84
C LEU A 620 15.73 -40.35 1.09
N ASN A 621 14.53 -39.70 0.98
CA ASN A 621 13.27 -40.42 1.22
C ASN A 621 12.79 -41.12 -0.07
N PRO A 622 12.74 -42.45 -0.10
CA PRO A 622 12.31 -43.19 -1.28
C PRO A 622 10.84 -43.03 -1.63
N ASN A 623 10.03 -42.49 -0.72
CA ASN A 623 8.61 -42.20 -0.95
C ASN A 623 8.39 -40.76 -1.57
N LEU A 624 9.49 -40.02 -1.82
CA LEU A 624 9.49 -38.74 -2.49
C LEU A 624 10.30 -38.81 -3.78
N ARG A 625 9.64 -38.81 -4.92
CA ARG A 625 10.29 -38.91 -6.23
C ARG A 625 10.66 -37.52 -6.75
N LEU A 626 11.95 -37.23 -6.91
CA LEU A 626 12.39 -36.00 -7.55
C LEU A 626 11.92 -35.97 -9.02
N VAL A 627 11.15 -34.96 -9.42
CA VAL A 627 10.60 -34.83 -10.76
C VAL A 627 11.11 -33.60 -11.53
N GLU A 628 11.57 -32.58 -10.80
CA GLU A 628 12.21 -31.39 -11.39
C GLU A 628 13.24 -30.82 -10.44
N ALA A 629 14.36 -30.32 -10.96
CA ALA A 629 15.39 -29.67 -10.17
C ALA A 629 16.13 -28.63 -11.00
N THR A 630 16.29 -27.47 -10.41
CA THR A 630 17.16 -26.38 -10.89
C THR A 630 18.13 -25.98 -9.77
N PRO A 631 19.10 -25.10 -10.00
CA PRO A 631 19.89 -24.54 -8.90
C PRO A 631 19.02 -23.83 -7.85
N GLY A 632 17.87 -23.26 -8.24
CA GLY A 632 16.98 -22.48 -7.38
C GLY A 632 15.92 -23.28 -6.63
N ALA A 633 15.47 -24.44 -7.12
CA ALA A 633 14.42 -25.21 -6.45
C ALA A 633 14.41 -26.68 -6.82
N ARG A 634 13.65 -27.47 -6.01
CA ARG A 634 13.38 -28.88 -6.24
C ARG A 634 11.91 -29.19 -6.06
N LEU A 635 11.38 -30.02 -6.96
CA LEU A 635 10.01 -30.52 -6.94
C LEU A 635 10.03 -32.05 -6.77
N TYR A 636 9.28 -32.52 -5.78
CA TYR A 636 9.08 -33.92 -5.50
C TYR A 636 7.60 -34.29 -5.66
N GLU A 637 7.35 -35.43 -6.28
CA GLU A 637 6.07 -36.10 -6.26
C GLU A 637 6.01 -37.06 -5.06
N VAL A 638 4.90 -37.02 -4.34
CA VAL A 638 4.64 -37.88 -3.18
C VAL A 638 4.10 -39.22 -3.66
N LEU A 639 4.84 -40.29 -3.46
CA LEU A 639 4.42 -41.64 -3.84
C LEU A 639 3.44 -42.22 -2.81
N PRO A 640 2.40 -42.94 -3.24
CA PRO A 640 1.46 -43.56 -2.31
C PRO A 640 2.16 -44.55 -1.36
N VAL A 641 1.89 -44.40 -0.07
CA VAL A 641 2.29 -45.37 0.97
C VAL A 641 1.06 -46.19 1.34
N PRO A 642 1.09 -47.52 1.24
CA PRO A 642 -0.04 -48.38 1.62
C PRO A 642 -0.46 -48.19 3.08
N ALA A 643 -1.75 -48.31 3.38
CA ALA A 643 -2.28 -48.12 4.73
C ALA A 643 -1.78 -49.18 5.74
N ASP A 644 -1.34 -50.34 5.26
CA ASP A 644 -0.77 -51.45 6.01
C ASP A 644 0.77 -51.43 6.09
N HIS A 645 1.37 -50.33 5.59
CA HIS A 645 2.81 -50.17 5.60
C HIS A 645 3.35 -50.10 7.04
N GLN A 646 4.20 -51.05 7.40
CA GLN A 646 4.92 -50.98 8.68
C GLN A 646 6.01 -49.90 8.58
N PRO A 647 6.04 -48.96 9.50
CA PRO A 647 7.05 -47.90 9.47
C PRO A 647 8.46 -48.49 9.57
N LEU A 648 9.28 -48.22 8.58
CA LEU A 648 10.71 -48.53 8.60
C LEU A 648 11.46 -47.41 9.32
N PRO A 649 12.61 -47.65 9.93
CA PRO A 649 13.43 -46.55 10.43
C PRO A 649 13.85 -45.64 9.27
N PRO A 650 13.88 -44.30 9.48
CA PRO A 650 14.29 -43.37 8.42
C PRO A 650 15.74 -43.66 7.98
N PRO A 651 16.08 -43.43 6.70
CA PRO A 651 17.44 -43.56 6.20
C PRO A 651 18.44 -42.73 6.99
N PRO A 652 19.72 -43.19 7.09
CA PRO A 652 20.78 -42.37 7.68
C PRO A 652 20.89 -41.03 6.97
N GLY A 653 21.05 -39.92 7.73
CA GLY A 653 21.17 -38.59 7.20
C GLY A 653 19.86 -37.76 7.25
N ILE A 654 18.72 -38.38 7.54
CA ILE A 654 17.51 -37.61 7.90
C ILE A 654 17.65 -37.12 9.34
N PRO A 655 17.59 -35.81 9.59
CA PRO A 655 17.75 -35.26 10.93
C PRO A 655 16.65 -35.75 11.89
N PRO A 656 16.92 -35.82 13.20
CA PRO A 656 15.90 -36.11 14.20
C PRO A 656 14.81 -35.01 14.20
N VAL A 657 13.62 -35.41 14.66
CA VAL A 657 12.49 -34.43 14.78
C VAL A 657 12.90 -33.29 15.70
N THR A 658 12.83 -32.05 15.22
CA THR A 658 13.00 -30.88 16.06
C THR A 658 11.63 -30.55 16.65
N PRO A 659 11.48 -30.50 17.99
CA PRO A 659 10.20 -30.13 18.59
C PRO A 659 9.76 -28.73 18.13
N PRO A 660 8.45 -28.48 17.95
CA PRO A 660 7.93 -27.15 17.66
C PRO A 660 8.41 -26.14 18.70
N GLY A 661 8.96 -25.00 18.25
CA GLY A 661 9.46 -23.94 19.13
C GLY A 661 10.95 -23.99 19.49
N GLN A 662 11.71 -24.99 19.03
CA GLN A 662 13.17 -24.92 19.09
C GLN A 662 13.72 -24.27 17.82
N PRO A 663 14.73 -23.40 17.92
CA PRO A 663 15.40 -22.87 16.73
C PRO A 663 15.98 -24.03 15.91
N PRO A 664 15.97 -23.95 14.56
CA PRO A 664 16.61 -24.94 13.72
C PRO A 664 18.09 -25.05 14.08
N ASN A 665 18.64 -26.27 13.96
CA ASN A 665 20.05 -26.51 14.20
C ASN A 665 20.88 -25.68 13.20
N THR A 666 21.61 -24.70 13.71
CA THR A 666 22.40 -23.73 12.95
C THR A 666 23.63 -24.30 12.25
N ASP A 667 23.86 -25.62 12.34
CA ASP A 667 25.01 -26.30 11.73
C ASP A 667 24.78 -26.73 10.28
N SER A 668 23.68 -26.34 9.63
CA SER A 668 23.49 -26.58 8.20
C SER A 668 24.20 -25.51 7.37
N PRO A 669 24.97 -25.90 6.33
CA PRO A 669 25.74 -24.96 5.50
C PRO A 669 24.89 -24.11 4.52
N VAL A 670 23.60 -24.02 4.72
CA VAL A 670 22.72 -23.08 4.01
C VAL A 670 22.44 -21.92 4.95
N VAL A 671 23.50 -21.19 5.23
CA VAL A 671 23.43 -19.93 5.96
C VAL A 671 23.70 -18.81 4.99
N GLU A 672 22.78 -17.87 5.08
CA GLU A 672 22.99 -16.45 4.84
C GLU A 672 23.04 -15.95 3.41
N ALA A 673 21.97 -15.30 3.08
CA ALA A 673 22.05 -13.85 2.99
C ALA A 673 20.72 -13.30 3.51
N ALA A 674 20.71 -12.82 4.74
CA ALA A 674 19.79 -11.73 5.04
C ALA A 674 20.02 -10.70 3.92
N PRO A 675 18.99 -10.23 3.20
CA PRO A 675 19.20 -9.21 2.21
C PRO A 675 19.92 -8.06 2.93
N PRO A 676 21.02 -7.53 2.37
CA PRO A 676 21.66 -6.38 2.96
C PRO A 676 20.57 -5.33 3.14
N GLY A 677 20.37 -4.88 4.37
CA GLY A 677 19.52 -3.73 4.59
C GLY A 677 19.95 -2.65 3.59
N PRO A 678 19.06 -1.82 3.04
CA PRO A 678 19.39 -0.86 1.98
C PRO A 678 20.50 0.14 2.32
N GLY A 679 21.20 -0.02 3.43
CA GLY A 679 22.43 0.70 3.83
C GLY A 679 23.72 -0.09 3.72
N ALA A 680 23.72 -1.41 3.51
CA ALA A 680 24.95 -2.19 3.59
C ALA A 680 25.65 -2.47 2.24
N SER A 681 25.02 -2.22 1.09
CA SER A 681 25.61 -2.51 -0.23
C SER A 681 25.89 -1.29 -1.11
N LEU A 682 25.64 -0.06 -0.63
CA LEU A 682 26.01 1.15 -1.38
C LEU A 682 27.37 1.74 -0.99
N ASP A 683 28.07 1.16 0.01
CA ASP A 683 29.44 1.55 0.40
C ASP A 683 30.52 0.63 -0.18
N GLY A 684 30.19 -0.22 -1.14
CA GLY A 684 31.12 -1.08 -1.88
C GLY A 684 31.79 -0.33 -3.03
N THR A 685 32.88 0.37 -2.70
CA THR A 685 34.06 0.68 -3.51
C THR A 685 33.99 0.41 -5.03
N ALA A 686 34.00 1.44 -5.82
CA ALA A 686 34.97 1.87 -6.83
C ALA A 686 34.47 3.11 -7.55
#